data_8608d6837df847b3049b1d72a26ab00f
#
_entry.id   8608d6837df847b3049b1d72a26ab00f
#
_cell.length_a   1.000
_cell.length_b   1.000
_cell.length_c   1.000
_cell.angle_alpha   90.00
_cell.angle_beta   90.00
_cell.angle_gamma   90.00
#
_symmetry.space_group_name_H-M   'P 1'
#
loop_
_entity.id
_entity.type
_entity.pdbx_description
1 polymer ?
#
loop_
_entity_poly.entity_id
_entity_poly.type
_entity_poly.pdbx_seq_one_letter_code
_entity_poly.pdbx_strand_id
1 'polypeptide(L)'
;MEDDQCYKDVGESIAVIGMSCRFPGTATSPQGLWEMIKNKNTAWSEIPPDRVNMDGFYHPDGQRQGSISFRGAHFLLQDLARFDAAFFSVTEEEAKAMDPQQRLLLETSYEAIENAGLRIEDLGGSDTSVFVGSFVKDYEQVSLRDAHYQPRYAATGTGNAILANRISYFYDLQGPSMTIDTGCSGSLVAIHQACETLRHGESSIAFAAGAGVILTPNTMMPMTALNFLSPDGRSFSFDARANGYGRGEGVGFVVLKRLTDALRDQDPIRAVIRGTGICQDGRTPGIVFPSTKAQVSNITSVYHKAGLSFDQTAYVECHGTGTRAGDFVELSAVAATLAANRPQDSPIIVGSVKPNIGHLEGAAGVAGLIKSVLVLEKGVIPPQANFMTGNPRVDFQEFRLKVPTDLCQWPLPGLRRVSINCFGFGGTNAHAILDEAEFHVKGQRPPSIGRLATVAETEEIMVEEDSATPLPQLFTFTSPDQQGVVRIMHQYADHIRDTLEFKTTEDLNNLSYTLNCRRSQFDWKGYVVANTQEELAETLDSTDVDKAVRSKTRPHPKIAFLFGGQGAQFPGMGSELFYRFEVFRSSLEAATEYLLEHLGSQFNLLTEILRIQDESVIHKPSISQPATTAIQMGIVDLMKACNVHPSSAVGHSSGEIAAAYACGMISREDAWTIAFYRGACAEQMSIRLSGPRCQGLMCAVSMSEDDMRGYLSRESVSDTIQVACINSPKSVTISGDASGIRLIAAELKERDVYHRILDVPVAYHSYHMKYVDSEYKACLQDLPMDFCPGIAPMFSSVTGSRMELGVQSSRYWADNLTSPVLFSDAMKIMLQESHPDLLLEMGPQSTLRTSIADILDDMFAGRRINLAPRYVSAMARGNNETYSVLSALGELWSYGCNVDMQGLVKK
;
A
#
# COMPACT_ATOMS: atom_id res chain seq x y z
N MET A 1 25.74 -20.85 -44.85
CA MET A 1 26.11 -20.58 -43.44
C MET A 1 26.32 -19.06 -43.27
N GLU A 2 25.30 -18.24 -43.59
CA GLU A 2 25.35 -16.78 -43.50
C GLU A 2 23.96 -16.15 -43.25
N ASP A 3 22.99 -16.91 -42.70
CA ASP A 3 21.62 -16.43 -42.47
C ASP A 3 21.16 -16.47 -40.99
N ASP A 4 22.04 -16.71 -40.04
CA ASP A 4 21.66 -16.94 -38.61
C ASP A 4 22.01 -15.76 -37.65
N GLN A 5 22.40 -14.60 -38.20
CA GLN A 5 22.82 -13.47 -37.36
C GLN A 5 21.87 -12.26 -37.36
N CYS A 6 20.70 -12.32 -38.01
CA CYS A 6 19.76 -11.17 -38.13
C CYS A 6 18.58 -11.19 -37.13
N TYR A 7 18.52 -12.12 -36.18
CA TYR A 7 17.38 -12.27 -35.26
C TYR A 7 17.70 -11.82 -33.81
N LYS A 8 18.57 -10.87 -33.59
CA LYS A 8 19.05 -10.51 -32.25
C LYS A 8 18.66 -9.14 -31.73
N ASP A 9 17.62 -8.48 -32.24
CA ASP A 9 17.16 -7.22 -31.66
C ASP A 9 15.62 -7.11 -31.68
N VAL A 10 14.96 -8.10 -31.12
CA VAL A 10 13.56 -7.92 -30.69
C VAL A 10 13.61 -7.05 -29.45
N GLY A 11 13.32 -5.76 -29.60
CA GLY A 11 13.37 -4.79 -28.51
C GLY A 11 12.52 -5.25 -27.30
N GLU A 12 12.99 -4.95 -26.10
CA GLU A 12 12.31 -5.33 -24.84
C GLU A 12 10.84 -4.92 -24.84
N SER A 13 9.98 -5.83 -24.39
CA SER A 13 8.54 -5.59 -24.23
C SER A 13 8.27 -4.64 -23.08
N ILE A 14 7.24 -3.78 -23.23
CA ILE A 14 6.88 -2.78 -22.24
C ILE A 14 5.54 -3.14 -21.59
N ALA A 15 5.50 -3.19 -20.28
CA ALA A 15 4.28 -3.42 -19.51
C ALA A 15 3.50 -2.11 -19.31
N VAL A 16 2.20 -2.15 -19.50
CA VAL A 16 1.27 -1.16 -18.99
C VAL A 16 0.92 -1.59 -17.56
N ILE A 17 1.39 -0.86 -16.57
CA ILE A 17 1.20 -1.22 -15.15
C ILE A 17 0.10 -0.40 -14.48
N GLY A 18 -0.26 0.76 -15.03
CA GLY A 18 -1.34 1.60 -14.52
C GLY A 18 -1.99 2.44 -15.60
N MET A 19 -3.26 2.78 -15.41
CA MET A 19 -3.98 3.66 -16.32
C MET A 19 -5.13 4.38 -15.61
N SER A 20 -5.44 5.59 -16.08
CA SER A 20 -6.58 6.38 -15.66
C SER A 20 -7.14 7.18 -16.81
N CYS A 21 -8.35 7.65 -16.68
CA CYS A 21 -8.95 8.55 -17.67
C CYS A 21 -10.05 9.43 -17.09
N ARG A 22 -10.21 10.59 -17.73
CA ARG A 22 -11.37 11.46 -17.67
C ARG A 22 -11.84 11.67 -19.10
N PHE A 23 -12.80 10.88 -19.56
CA PHE A 23 -13.40 10.93 -20.88
C PHE A 23 -14.86 11.38 -20.80
N PRO A 24 -15.50 11.75 -21.93
CA PRO A 24 -16.85 12.28 -21.94
C PRO A 24 -17.90 11.37 -21.31
N GLY A 25 -18.95 11.99 -20.77
CA GLY A 25 -20.07 11.28 -20.17
C GLY A 25 -19.64 10.49 -18.93
N THR A 26 -20.12 9.25 -18.82
CA THR A 26 -19.84 8.36 -17.69
C THR A 26 -18.46 7.69 -17.75
N ALA A 27 -17.67 7.93 -18.78
CA ALA A 27 -16.33 7.35 -18.94
C ALA A 27 -15.26 8.10 -18.10
N THR A 28 -15.55 8.37 -16.83
CA THR A 28 -14.65 9.08 -15.90
C THR A 28 -13.56 8.20 -15.30
N SER A 29 -13.56 6.92 -15.60
CA SER A 29 -12.56 5.93 -15.20
C SER A 29 -12.45 4.83 -16.26
N PRO A 30 -11.42 3.99 -16.27
CA PRO A 30 -11.33 2.83 -17.16
C PRO A 30 -12.54 1.90 -17.07
N GLN A 31 -13.08 1.66 -15.87
CA GLN A 31 -14.28 0.85 -15.69
C GLN A 31 -15.52 1.56 -16.28
N GLY A 32 -15.68 2.87 -16.04
CA GLY A 32 -16.78 3.65 -16.64
C GLY A 32 -16.73 3.66 -18.18
N LEU A 33 -15.52 3.73 -18.75
CA LEU A 33 -15.33 3.56 -20.18
C LEU A 33 -15.76 2.17 -20.66
N TRP A 34 -15.39 1.11 -19.95
CA TRP A 34 -15.78 -0.24 -20.29
C TRP A 34 -17.31 -0.41 -20.33
N GLU A 35 -18.02 0.06 -19.31
CA GLU A 35 -19.47 -0.02 -19.27
C GLU A 35 -20.13 0.78 -20.40
N MET A 36 -19.57 1.94 -20.75
CA MET A 36 -20.06 2.75 -21.88
C MET A 36 -19.91 2.00 -23.22
N ILE A 37 -18.72 1.48 -23.53
CA ILE A 37 -18.46 0.81 -24.82
C ILE A 37 -19.18 -0.52 -24.95
N LYS A 38 -19.26 -1.31 -23.86
CA LYS A 38 -19.98 -2.59 -23.79
C LYS A 38 -21.47 -2.43 -24.12
N ASN A 39 -22.06 -1.34 -23.66
CA ASN A 39 -23.49 -1.06 -23.82
C ASN A 39 -23.80 -0.18 -25.04
N LYS A 40 -22.86 0.09 -25.95
CA LYS A 40 -22.99 1.00 -27.13
C LYS A 40 -23.42 2.42 -26.77
N ASN A 41 -23.23 2.86 -25.54
CA ASN A 41 -23.61 4.20 -25.11
C ASN A 41 -22.69 5.26 -25.75
N THR A 42 -23.23 6.45 -25.94
CA THR A 42 -22.50 7.61 -26.45
C THR A 42 -22.61 8.77 -25.47
N ALA A 43 -21.53 9.51 -25.30
CA ALA A 43 -21.46 10.71 -24.47
C ALA A 43 -21.82 11.98 -25.26
N TRP A 44 -22.45 11.85 -26.43
CA TRP A 44 -22.86 13.01 -27.21
C TRP A 44 -23.90 13.83 -26.45
N SER A 45 -23.71 15.15 -26.45
CA SER A 45 -24.66 16.13 -25.93
C SER A 45 -24.66 17.39 -26.80
N GLU A 46 -25.68 18.25 -26.69
CA GLU A 46 -25.56 19.60 -27.16
C GLU A 46 -24.38 20.31 -26.48
N ILE A 47 -23.76 21.28 -27.17
CA ILE A 47 -22.67 22.05 -26.61
C ILE A 47 -23.19 22.88 -25.44
N PRO A 48 -22.66 22.70 -24.22
CA PRO A 48 -23.11 23.44 -23.05
C PRO A 48 -22.92 24.96 -23.23
N PRO A 49 -23.89 25.79 -22.78
CA PRO A 49 -23.81 27.25 -22.94
C PRO A 49 -22.61 27.89 -22.22
N ASP A 50 -22.11 27.27 -21.14
CA ASP A 50 -20.92 27.70 -20.44
C ASP A 50 -19.62 27.45 -21.20
N ARG A 51 -19.67 26.62 -22.26
CA ARG A 51 -18.53 26.34 -23.15
C ARG A 51 -18.54 27.25 -24.35
N VAL A 52 -19.63 27.27 -25.09
CA VAL A 52 -19.78 28.10 -26.28
C VAL A 52 -21.24 28.55 -26.43
N ASN A 53 -21.46 29.85 -26.58
CA ASN A 53 -22.78 30.38 -26.99
C ASN A 53 -23.06 30.05 -28.46
N MET A 54 -23.71 28.92 -28.71
CA MET A 54 -23.95 28.40 -30.06
C MET A 54 -24.81 29.32 -30.94
N ASP A 55 -25.71 30.12 -30.37
CA ASP A 55 -26.55 31.05 -31.16
C ASP A 55 -25.73 32.12 -31.88
N GLY A 56 -24.56 32.44 -31.37
CA GLY A 56 -23.61 33.39 -32.00
C GLY A 56 -22.74 32.75 -33.08
N PHE A 57 -22.60 31.42 -33.12
CA PHE A 57 -21.63 30.74 -33.98
C PHE A 57 -22.24 29.68 -34.90
N TYR A 58 -23.43 29.20 -34.62
CA TYR A 58 -24.07 28.17 -35.45
C TYR A 58 -24.61 28.67 -36.75
N HIS A 59 -24.31 27.98 -37.84
CA HIS A 59 -24.96 28.17 -39.15
C HIS A 59 -25.00 26.82 -39.89
N PRO A 60 -26.13 26.43 -40.50
CA PRO A 60 -26.24 25.13 -41.16
C PRO A 60 -25.35 24.99 -42.41
N ASP A 61 -25.00 26.10 -43.04
CA ASP A 61 -23.99 26.12 -44.12
C ASP A 61 -22.59 26.14 -43.56
N GLY A 62 -21.89 24.98 -43.59
CA GLY A 62 -20.52 24.83 -43.13
C GLY A 62 -19.48 25.61 -43.95
N GLN A 63 -19.84 26.16 -45.10
CA GLN A 63 -18.94 27.00 -45.90
C GLN A 63 -18.95 28.47 -45.45
N ARG A 64 -19.91 28.85 -44.59
CA ARG A 64 -19.96 30.21 -44.06
C ARG A 64 -18.77 30.48 -43.16
N GLN A 65 -17.98 31.48 -43.49
CA GLN A 65 -16.82 31.86 -42.65
C GLN A 65 -17.22 32.26 -41.23
N GLY A 66 -16.44 31.83 -40.28
CA GLY A 66 -16.64 32.17 -38.85
C GLY A 66 -17.85 31.49 -38.21
N SER A 67 -18.33 30.37 -38.76
CA SER A 67 -19.44 29.61 -38.23
C SER A 67 -19.10 28.14 -38.01
N ILE A 68 -19.95 27.48 -37.25
CA ILE A 68 -19.91 26.06 -36.91
C ILE A 68 -21.22 25.43 -37.41
N SER A 69 -21.14 24.28 -38.10
CA SER A 69 -22.31 23.62 -38.71
C SER A 69 -22.97 22.55 -37.85
N PHE A 70 -22.53 22.36 -36.64
CA PHE A 70 -23.05 21.38 -35.70
C PHE A 70 -23.42 22.02 -34.36
N ARG A 71 -24.30 21.37 -33.58
CA ARG A 71 -24.74 21.85 -32.25
C ARG A 71 -24.30 20.95 -31.09
N GLY A 72 -23.68 19.82 -31.37
CA GLY A 72 -23.32 18.84 -30.35
C GLY A 72 -21.90 18.31 -30.48
N ALA A 73 -21.35 17.85 -29.36
CA ALA A 73 -20.04 17.21 -29.25
C ALA A 73 -20.05 16.28 -28.02
N HIS A 74 -18.89 15.87 -27.50
CA HIS A 74 -18.77 14.96 -26.37
C HIS A 74 -18.00 15.67 -25.27
N PHE A 75 -18.67 15.93 -24.13
CA PHE A 75 -18.13 16.74 -23.03
C PHE A 75 -17.94 15.94 -21.76
N LEU A 76 -16.96 16.36 -20.95
CA LEU A 76 -16.81 15.93 -19.58
C LEU A 76 -18.01 16.41 -18.74
N LEU A 77 -18.51 15.56 -17.87
CA LEU A 77 -19.60 15.91 -16.95
C LEU A 77 -19.12 16.71 -15.73
N GLN A 78 -17.83 16.59 -15.39
CA GLN A 78 -17.28 17.34 -14.29
C GLN A 78 -17.08 18.82 -14.64
N ASP A 79 -17.26 19.68 -13.64
CA ASP A 79 -16.94 21.09 -13.73
C ASP A 79 -15.42 21.29 -13.85
N LEU A 80 -14.95 21.83 -14.97
CA LEU A 80 -13.53 22.07 -15.24
C LEU A 80 -12.91 23.15 -14.35
N ALA A 81 -13.72 23.94 -13.63
CA ALA A 81 -13.22 24.89 -12.64
C ALA A 81 -12.80 24.23 -11.34
N ARG A 82 -13.28 23.01 -11.05
CA ARG A 82 -12.90 22.27 -9.84
C ARG A 82 -11.52 21.66 -9.99
N PHE A 83 -10.71 21.83 -8.94
CA PHE A 83 -9.37 21.27 -8.87
C PHE A 83 -8.95 21.18 -7.40
N ASP A 84 -8.36 20.08 -6.99
CA ASP A 84 -7.80 19.93 -5.65
C ASP A 84 -6.42 20.61 -5.55
N ALA A 85 -6.44 21.94 -5.58
CA ALA A 85 -5.22 22.75 -5.55
C ALA A 85 -4.39 22.51 -4.28
N ALA A 86 -5.04 22.23 -3.14
CA ALA A 86 -4.36 21.97 -1.87
C ALA A 86 -3.55 20.68 -1.92
N PHE A 87 -4.11 19.60 -2.48
CA PHE A 87 -3.41 18.33 -2.67
C PHE A 87 -2.13 18.51 -3.51
N PHE A 88 -2.22 19.29 -4.60
CA PHE A 88 -1.10 19.53 -5.50
C PHE A 88 -0.19 20.69 -5.08
N SER A 89 -0.36 21.23 -3.86
CA SER A 89 0.42 22.36 -3.33
C SER A 89 0.41 23.60 -4.23
N VAL A 90 -0.72 23.84 -4.90
CA VAL A 90 -0.95 24.97 -5.81
C VAL A 90 -1.78 26.04 -5.11
N THR A 91 -1.37 27.29 -5.23
CA THR A 91 -2.16 28.41 -4.69
C THR A 91 -3.41 28.68 -5.52
N GLU A 92 -4.42 29.33 -4.93
CA GLU A 92 -5.65 29.71 -5.64
C GLU A 92 -5.38 30.60 -6.86
N GLU A 93 -4.46 31.56 -6.72
CA GLU A 93 -4.07 32.47 -7.80
C GLU A 93 -3.42 31.70 -8.97
N GLU A 94 -2.54 30.78 -8.67
CA GLU A 94 -1.90 29.93 -9.68
C GLU A 94 -2.91 28.97 -10.31
N ALA A 95 -3.77 28.32 -9.53
CA ALA A 95 -4.78 27.39 -10.01
C ALA A 95 -5.75 28.05 -11.01
N LYS A 96 -6.14 29.31 -10.77
CA LYS A 96 -6.98 30.10 -11.69
C LYS A 96 -6.29 30.41 -13.02
N ALA A 97 -4.96 30.52 -13.03
CA ALA A 97 -4.21 30.76 -14.26
C ALA A 97 -3.90 29.48 -15.05
N MET A 98 -4.02 28.30 -14.40
CA MET A 98 -3.71 27.01 -15.02
C MET A 98 -4.79 26.58 -16.01
N ASP A 99 -4.35 26.15 -17.21
CA ASP A 99 -5.18 25.46 -18.18
C ASP A 99 -5.85 24.23 -17.52
N PRO A 100 -7.18 24.04 -17.68
CA PRO A 100 -7.85 22.83 -17.22
C PRO A 100 -7.15 21.53 -17.62
N GLN A 101 -6.47 21.49 -18.77
CA GLN A 101 -5.67 20.33 -19.17
C GLN A 101 -4.57 20.02 -18.16
N GLN A 102 -3.86 21.03 -17.60
CA GLN A 102 -2.84 20.80 -16.57
C GLN A 102 -3.46 20.23 -15.29
N ARG A 103 -4.61 20.77 -14.88
CA ARG A 103 -5.33 20.33 -13.67
C ARG A 103 -5.78 18.88 -13.80
N LEU A 104 -6.43 18.54 -14.90
CA LEU A 104 -6.89 17.18 -15.18
C LEU A 104 -5.73 16.17 -15.33
N LEU A 105 -4.61 16.60 -15.94
CA LEU A 105 -3.41 15.76 -16.04
C LEU A 105 -2.81 15.45 -14.68
N LEU A 106 -2.79 16.39 -13.75
CA LEU A 106 -2.33 16.14 -12.37
C LEU A 106 -3.24 15.11 -11.67
N GLU A 107 -4.56 15.32 -11.70
CA GLU A 107 -5.51 14.40 -11.06
C GLU A 107 -5.44 13.00 -11.67
N THR A 108 -5.44 12.90 -13.01
CA THR A 108 -5.34 11.59 -13.67
C THR A 108 -3.97 10.94 -13.48
N SER A 109 -2.88 11.71 -13.36
CA SER A 109 -1.56 11.14 -13.06
C SER A 109 -1.54 10.44 -11.70
N TYR A 110 -2.12 11.06 -10.66
CA TYR A 110 -2.21 10.47 -9.34
C TYR A 110 -3.02 9.17 -9.36
N GLU A 111 -4.18 9.18 -10.02
CA GLU A 111 -5.01 7.98 -10.16
C GLU A 111 -4.30 6.84 -10.91
N ALA A 112 -3.53 7.16 -11.96
CA ALA A 112 -2.78 6.16 -12.69
C ALA A 112 -1.62 5.57 -11.86
N ILE A 113 -0.97 6.39 -11.04
CA ILE A 113 0.07 5.98 -10.08
C ILE A 113 -0.53 5.03 -9.04
N GLU A 114 -1.67 5.38 -8.43
CA GLU A 114 -2.38 4.49 -7.51
C GLU A 114 -2.86 3.20 -8.19
N ASN A 115 -3.35 3.29 -9.44
CA ASN A 115 -3.74 2.12 -10.22
C ASN A 115 -2.56 1.18 -10.53
N ALA A 116 -1.35 1.75 -10.67
CA ALA A 116 -0.10 1.00 -10.80
C ALA A 116 0.40 0.40 -9.47
N GLY A 117 -0.21 0.75 -8.35
CA GLY A 117 0.27 0.36 -7.02
C GLY A 117 1.61 1.00 -6.65
N LEU A 118 1.95 2.13 -7.28
CA LEU A 118 3.13 2.92 -6.96
C LEU A 118 2.80 3.97 -5.89
N ARG A 119 3.79 4.33 -5.09
CA ARG A 119 3.67 5.38 -4.09
C ARG A 119 4.41 6.64 -4.53
N ILE A 120 3.89 7.81 -4.17
CA ILE A 120 4.55 9.10 -4.50
C ILE A 120 5.98 9.12 -3.93
N GLU A 121 6.17 8.58 -2.74
CA GLU A 121 7.46 8.56 -2.05
C GLU A 121 8.54 7.79 -2.82
N ASP A 122 8.15 6.80 -3.61
CA ASP A 122 9.06 5.97 -4.39
C ASP A 122 9.43 6.64 -5.74
N LEU A 123 8.70 7.67 -6.15
CA LEU A 123 8.90 8.38 -7.42
C LEU A 123 9.84 9.57 -7.29
N GLY A 124 9.86 10.24 -6.12
CA GLY A 124 10.66 11.45 -5.91
C GLY A 124 12.15 11.25 -6.17
N GLY A 125 12.74 12.12 -7.00
CA GLY A 125 14.15 12.04 -7.40
C GLY A 125 14.46 10.97 -8.45
N SER A 126 13.46 10.23 -8.95
CA SER A 126 13.66 9.16 -9.93
C SER A 126 13.88 9.68 -11.35
N ASP A 127 14.39 8.80 -12.21
CA ASP A 127 14.59 9.02 -13.64
C ASP A 127 13.30 8.88 -14.47
N THR A 128 12.13 8.89 -13.82
CA THR A 128 10.84 8.72 -14.49
C THR A 128 10.61 9.81 -15.54
N SER A 129 10.27 9.40 -16.76
CA SER A 129 10.01 10.30 -17.87
C SER A 129 8.52 10.61 -18.02
N VAL A 130 8.19 11.78 -18.62
CA VAL A 130 6.83 12.26 -18.82
C VAL A 130 6.63 12.75 -20.26
N PHE A 131 5.70 12.14 -21.01
CA PHE A 131 5.34 12.51 -22.37
C PHE A 131 3.85 12.77 -22.47
N VAL A 132 3.46 13.97 -22.92
CA VAL A 132 2.06 14.37 -23.03
C VAL A 132 1.74 14.76 -24.47
N GLY A 133 0.76 14.10 -25.09
CA GLY A 133 0.22 14.48 -26.41
C GLY A 133 -0.86 15.56 -26.28
N SER A 134 -0.65 16.73 -26.83
CA SER A 134 -1.66 17.80 -26.92
C SER A 134 -1.32 18.82 -27.96
N PHE A 135 -2.35 19.40 -28.64
CA PHE A 135 -2.22 20.54 -29.53
C PHE A 135 -3.30 21.60 -29.28
N VAL A 136 -4.24 21.35 -28.39
CA VAL A 136 -5.33 22.29 -28.08
C VAL A 136 -4.84 23.39 -27.15
N LYS A 137 -5.06 24.67 -27.54
CA LYS A 137 -4.66 25.87 -26.79
C LYS A 137 -5.85 26.77 -26.46
N ASP A 138 -7.01 26.19 -26.26
CA ASP A 138 -8.24 26.96 -26.09
C ASP A 138 -8.17 27.90 -24.87
N TYR A 139 -7.58 27.42 -23.73
CA TYR A 139 -7.46 28.26 -22.53
C TYR A 139 -6.51 29.43 -22.71
N GLU A 140 -5.39 29.26 -23.40
CA GLU A 140 -4.48 30.34 -23.77
C GLU A 140 -5.20 31.40 -24.61
N GLN A 141 -5.98 30.96 -25.62
CA GLN A 141 -6.74 31.86 -26.48
C GLN A 141 -7.82 32.65 -25.73
N VAL A 142 -8.47 32.03 -24.73
CA VAL A 142 -9.43 32.73 -23.86
C VAL A 142 -8.72 33.75 -22.99
N SER A 143 -7.59 33.36 -22.37
CA SER A 143 -6.83 34.21 -21.44
C SER A 143 -6.24 35.43 -22.10
N LEU A 144 -5.89 35.36 -23.40
CA LEU A 144 -5.29 36.47 -24.17
C LEU A 144 -6.31 37.44 -24.79
N ARG A 145 -7.63 37.20 -24.67
CA ARG A 145 -8.67 38.04 -25.26
C ARG A 145 -8.71 39.43 -24.68
N ASP A 146 -8.45 39.58 -23.38
CA ASP A 146 -8.40 40.86 -22.69
C ASP A 146 -6.94 41.23 -22.37
N ALA A 147 -6.39 42.16 -23.08
CA ALA A 147 -5.01 42.61 -22.89
C ALA A 147 -4.80 43.31 -21.52
N HIS A 148 -5.86 43.78 -20.86
CA HIS A 148 -5.78 44.40 -19.53
C HIS A 148 -5.81 43.37 -18.41
N TYR A 149 -6.23 42.13 -18.66
CA TYR A 149 -6.26 41.03 -17.71
C TYR A 149 -5.14 40.02 -18.00
N GLN A 150 -4.00 40.22 -17.38
CA GLN A 150 -2.85 39.31 -17.49
C GLN A 150 -2.59 38.63 -16.15
N PRO A 151 -3.03 37.39 -15.93
CA PRO A 151 -2.73 36.68 -14.69
C PRO A 151 -1.20 36.57 -14.47
N ARG A 152 -0.75 36.73 -13.25
CA ARG A 152 0.67 36.64 -12.87
C ARG A 152 1.32 35.32 -13.35
N TYR A 153 0.56 34.23 -13.28
CA TYR A 153 1.00 32.88 -13.65
C TYR A 153 0.60 32.49 -15.09
N ALA A 154 0.24 33.42 -15.97
CA ALA A 154 -0.20 33.10 -17.34
C ALA A 154 0.82 32.24 -18.09
N ALA A 155 2.12 32.57 -18.01
CA ALA A 155 3.15 31.85 -18.76
C ALA A 155 3.28 30.38 -18.35
N THR A 156 3.18 30.09 -17.05
CA THR A 156 3.21 28.71 -16.53
C THR A 156 1.85 28.05 -16.58
N GLY A 157 0.78 28.82 -16.56
CA GLY A 157 -0.59 28.32 -16.62
C GLY A 157 -1.02 27.89 -18.03
N THR A 158 -0.53 28.52 -19.10
CA THR A 158 -0.95 28.23 -20.46
C THR A 158 0.15 27.67 -21.35
N GLY A 159 1.41 27.70 -20.90
CA GLY A 159 2.55 27.19 -21.67
C GLY A 159 2.42 25.70 -22.00
N ASN A 160 2.51 25.34 -23.29
CA ASN A 160 2.28 23.96 -23.73
C ASN A 160 3.29 22.96 -23.12
N ALA A 161 4.57 23.36 -22.94
CA ALA A 161 5.57 22.53 -22.29
C ALA A 161 5.20 22.18 -20.84
N ILE A 162 4.43 23.03 -20.17
CA ILE A 162 4.08 22.88 -18.76
C ILE A 162 3.09 21.73 -18.53
N LEU A 163 2.37 21.28 -19.57
CA LEU A 163 1.49 20.10 -19.47
C LEU A 163 2.27 18.87 -18.97
N ALA A 164 3.47 18.62 -19.48
CA ALA A 164 4.34 17.54 -19.02
C ALA A 164 5.17 17.96 -17.79
N ASN A 165 5.76 19.16 -17.83
CA ASN A 165 6.74 19.57 -16.82
C ASN A 165 6.12 19.80 -15.43
N ARG A 166 4.84 20.14 -15.35
CA ARG A 166 4.14 20.28 -14.06
C ARG A 166 3.98 18.94 -13.34
N ILE A 167 3.78 17.86 -14.08
CA ILE A 167 3.75 16.50 -13.53
C ILE A 167 5.13 16.17 -12.96
N SER A 168 6.19 16.40 -13.75
CA SER A 168 7.57 16.19 -13.29
C SER A 168 7.91 17.04 -12.06
N TYR A 169 7.46 18.29 -12.03
CA TYR A 169 7.68 19.20 -10.90
C TYR A 169 6.99 18.73 -9.62
N PHE A 170 5.72 18.30 -9.73
CA PHE A 170 4.95 17.88 -8.55
C PHE A 170 5.50 16.61 -7.91
N TYR A 171 5.90 15.64 -8.73
CA TYR A 171 6.43 14.36 -8.24
C TYR A 171 7.96 14.35 -8.10
N ASP A 172 8.65 15.46 -8.32
CA ASP A 172 10.13 15.55 -8.32
C ASP A 172 10.79 14.53 -9.26
N LEU A 173 10.30 14.43 -10.52
CA LEU A 173 10.83 13.51 -11.53
C LEU A 173 11.96 14.15 -12.32
N GLN A 174 13.04 13.42 -12.57
CA GLN A 174 14.26 13.95 -13.20
C GLN A 174 14.50 13.38 -14.61
N GLY A 175 13.65 12.50 -15.09
CA GLY A 175 13.74 11.97 -16.46
C GLY A 175 13.27 12.95 -17.54
N PRO A 176 13.37 12.58 -18.82
CA PRO A 176 12.88 13.39 -19.96
C PRO A 176 11.42 13.80 -19.80
N SER A 177 11.10 15.07 -20.01
CA SER A 177 9.76 15.62 -19.83
C SER A 177 9.40 16.55 -20.99
N MET A 178 8.39 16.18 -21.80
CA MET A 178 8.00 16.97 -22.97
C MET A 178 6.56 16.81 -23.40
N THR A 179 6.01 17.88 -23.98
CA THR A 179 4.72 17.86 -24.65
C THR A 179 4.90 17.70 -26.15
N ILE A 180 4.14 16.82 -26.77
CA ILE A 180 4.26 16.41 -28.17
C ILE A 180 3.01 16.87 -28.92
N ASP A 181 3.22 17.64 -30.01
CA ASP A 181 2.19 18.05 -30.93
C ASP A 181 2.42 17.42 -32.31
N THR A 182 1.67 16.36 -32.58
CA THR A 182 1.55 15.74 -33.90
C THR A 182 0.07 15.64 -34.33
N GLY A 183 -0.74 16.57 -33.82
CA GLY A 183 -2.19 16.55 -33.99
C GLY A 183 -2.82 15.36 -33.30
N CYS A 184 -3.74 14.68 -33.97
CA CYS A 184 -4.53 13.59 -33.42
C CYS A 184 -3.69 12.37 -32.98
N SER A 185 -2.50 12.16 -33.53
CA SER A 185 -1.60 11.07 -33.13
C SER A 185 -0.79 11.35 -31.88
N GLY A 186 -0.85 12.57 -31.32
CA GLY A 186 0.05 13.08 -30.29
C GLY A 186 0.26 12.13 -29.11
N SER A 187 -0.80 11.60 -28.51
CA SER A 187 -0.65 10.68 -27.35
C SER A 187 -0.14 9.28 -27.72
N LEU A 188 -0.40 8.76 -28.93
CA LEU A 188 0.21 7.49 -29.33
C LEU A 188 1.70 7.67 -29.69
N VAL A 189 2.09 8.86 -30.19
CA VAL A 189 3.50 9.25 -30.35
C VAL A 189 4.16 9.43 -28.98
N ALA A 190 3.47 10.00 -27.99
CA ALA A 190 3.95 10.09 -26.61
C ALA A 190 4.21 8.70 -26.00
N ILE A 191 3.31 7.75 -26.24
CA ILE A 191 3.49 6.34 -25.83
C ILE A 191 4.70 5.72 -26.54
N HIS A 192 4.89 6.00 -27.83
CA HIS A 192 6.06 5.51 -28.55
C HIS A 192 7.36 6.06 -27.95
N GLN A 193 7.46 7.36 -27.69
CA GLN A 193 8.63 7.96 -27.05
C GLN A 193 8.89 7.39 -25.65
N ALA A 194 7.84 7.18 -24.86
CA ALA A 194 7.94 6.53 -23.56
C ALA A 194 8.52 5.10 -23.68
N CYS A 195 8.05 4.31 -24.65
CA CYS A 195 8.57 2.98 -24.91
C CYS A 195 10.06 2.99 -25.33
N GLU A 196 10.45 3.91 -26.19
CA GLU A 196 11.86 4.03 -26.65
C GLU A 196 12.76 4.47 -25.48
N THR A 197 12.35 5.46 -24.68
CA THR A 197 13.10 5.90 -23.50
C THR A 197 13.33 4.77 -22.50
N LEU A 198 12.33 3.92 -22.27
CA LEU A 198 12.45 2.71 -21.42
C LEU A 198 13.39 1.67 -22.04
N ARG A 199 13.31 1.41 -23.37
CA ARG A 199 14.16 0.45 -24.08
C ARG A 199 15.63 0.88 -24.07
N HIS A 200 15.89 2.18 -24.20
CA HIS A 200 17.26 2.71 -24.16
C HIS A 200 17.81 2.86 -22.73
N GLY A 201 17.00 2.61 -21.71
CA GLY A 201 17.44 2.70 -20.31
C GLY A 201 17.62 4.14 -19.81
N GLU A 202 17.06 5.14 -20.52
CA GLU A 202 17.06 6.55 -20.09
C GLU A 202 16.07 6.79 -18.93
N SER A 203 15.14 5.87 -18.72
CA SER A 203 14.17 5.87 -17.62
C SER A 203 13.85 4.47 -17.16
N SER A 204 13.53 4.33 -15.88
CA SER A 204 13.04 3.08 -15.27
C SER A 204 11.51 2.97 -15.35
N ILE A 205 10.81 4.09 -15.27
CA ILE A 205 9.36 4.24 -15.40
C ILE A 205 9.09 5.36 -16.41
N ALA A 206 8.02 5.25 -17.19
CA ALA A 206 7.61 6.30 -18.10
C ALA A 206 6.10 6.58 -17.98
N PHE A 207 5.75 7.85 -17.90
CA PHE A 207 4.40 8.34 -17.94
C PHE A 207 4.07 8.82 -19.35
N ALA A 208 2.98 8.30 -19.92
CA ALA A 208 2.49 8.74 -21.20
C ALA A 208 1.02 9.15 -21.10
N ALA A 209 0.71 10.33 -21.59
CA ALA A 209 -0.62 10.91 -21.47
C ALA A 209 -1.07 11.62 -22.75
N GLY A 210 -2.35 11.98 -22.79
CA GLY A 210 -2.89 12.85 -23.78
C GLY A 210 -3.99 13.73 -23.22
N ALA A 211 -4.07 14.98 -23.66
CA ALA A 211 -5.04 15.95 -23.19
C ALA A 211 -5.66 16.74 -24.35
N GLY A 212 -6.94 17.07 -24.21
CA GLY A 212 -7.67 17.99 -25.09
C GLY A 212 -8.95 18.44 -24.41
N VAL A 213 -9.17 19.76 -24.34
CA VAL A 213 -10.37 20.36 -23.71
C VAL A 213 -10.97 21.40 -24.64
N ILE A 214 -12.29 21.45 -24.73
CA ILE A 214 -13.04 22.34 -25.62
C ILE A 214 -13.57 23.53 -24.83
N LEU A 215 -12.98 24.70 -25.01
CA LEU A 215 -13.36 25.93 -24.30
C LEU A 215 -13.74 27.10 -25.22
N THR A 216 -13.44 27.00 -26.52
CA THR A 216 -13.71 28.07 -27.49
C THR A 216 -14.16 27.52 -28.83
N PRO A 217 -14.89 28.31 -29.62
CA PRO A 217 -15.23 27.95 -30.99
C PRO A 217 -14.04 28.09 -31.96
N ASN A 218 -12.95 28.69 -31.55
CA ASN A 218 -11.86 29.11 -32.45
C ASN A 218 -11.22 27.93 -33.19
N THR A 219 -11.07 26.77 -32.55
CA THR A 219 -10.57 25.55 -33.19
C THR A 219 -11.65 24.89 -34.07
N MET A 220 -12.92 24.99 -33.65
CA MET A 220 -14.04 24.36 -34.36
C MET A 220 -14.32 25.01 -35.73
N MET A 221 -14.24 26.35 -35.86
CA MET A 221 -14.52 27.08 -37.09
C MET A 221 -13.62 26.69 -38.26
N PRO A 222 -12.29 26.71 -38.15
CA PRO A 222 -11.42 26.31 -39.26
C PRO A 222 -11.53 24.81 -39.59
N MET A 223 -11.79 23.93 -38.61
CA MET A 223 -12.02 22.51 -38.86
C MET A 223 -13.37 22.27 -39.57
N THR A 224 -14.41 23.06 -39.26
CA THR A 224 -15.67 23.03 -39.98
C THR A 224 -15.46 23.47 -41.44
N ALA A 225 -14.75 24.54 -41.68
CA ALA A 225 -14.45 25.03 -43.05
C ALA A 225 -13.67 24.00 -43.90
N LEU A 226 -12.84 23.14 -43.25
CA LEU A 226 -12.14 22.04 -43.90
C LEU A 226 -13.00 20.77 -44.08
N ASN A 227 -14.26 20.78 -43.65
CA ASN A 227 -15.18 19.61 -43.63
C ASN A 227 -14.62 18.41 -42.84
N PHE A 228 -13.84 18.64 -41.79
CA PHE A 228 -13.38 17.61 -40.91
C PHE A 228 -14.47 17.20 -39.92
N LEU A 229 -15.26 18.16 -39.42
CA LEU A 229 -16.25 17.95 -38.38
C LEU A 229 -17.59 17.53 -38.98
N SER A 230 -18.22 16.56 -38.37
CA SER A 230 -19.53 16.07 -38.72
C SER A 230 -20.61 17.12 -38.41
N PRO A 231 -21.52 17.45 -39.33
CA PRO A 231 -22.69 18.30 -39.03
C PRO A 231 -23.60 17.71 -37.93
N ASP A 232 -23.58 16.39 -37.75
CA ASP A 232 -24.32 15.70 -36.68
C ASP A 232 -23.61 15.78 -35.33
N GLY A 233 -22.37 16.30 -35.27
CA GLY A 233 -21.51 16.33 -34.10
C GLY A 233 -21.13 14.91 -33.60
N ARG A 234 -21.22 13.88 -34.43
CA ARG A 234 -20.99 12.46 -34.11
C ARG A 234 -19.97 11.85 -35.07
N SER A 235 -19.25 10.85 -34.60
CA SER A 235 -18.44 9.98 -35.45
C SER A 235 -19.26 8.75 -35.87
N PHE A 236 -19.32 8.51 -37.19
CA PHE A 236 -19.96 7.32 -37.77
C PHE A 236 -18.86 6.42 -38.38
N SER A 237 -18.02 5.86 -37.50
CA SER A 237 -16.85 5.05 -37.91
C SER A 237 -17.29 3.89 -38.78
N PHE A 238 -16.73 3.74 -39.97
CA PHE A 238 -16.98 2.65 -40.95
C PHE A 238 -18.38 2.62 -41.54
N ASP A 239 -19.27 3.51 -41.16
CA ASP A 239 -20.67 3.55 -41.57
C ASP A 239 -20.89 4.32 -42.85
N ALA A 240 -21.95 3.98 -43.62
CA ALA A 240 -22.35 4.71 -44.83
C ALA A 240 -22.66 6.18 -44.59
N ARG A 241 -23.03 6.55 -43.38
CA ARG A 241 -23.31 7.94 -42.95
C ARG A 241 -22.06 8.76 -42.63
N ALA A 242 -20.85 8.17 -42.73
CA ALA A 242 -19.59 8.87 -42.45
C ALA A 242 -19.53 10.21 -43.18
N ASN A 243 -19.49 11.31 -42.42
CA ASN A 243 -19.54 12.70 -42.95
C ASN A 243 -18.60 13.68 -42.22
N GLY A 244 -17.67 13.13 -41.41
CA GLY A 244 -16.78 13.87 -40.54
C GLY A 244 -16.76 13.26 -39.15
N TYR A 245 -15.98 13.83 -38.24
CA TYR A 245 -15.93 13.35 -36.88
C TYR A 245 -16.64 14.29 -35.90
N GLY A 246 -17.17 13.70 -34.82
CA GLY A 246 -17.64 14.45 -33.66
C GLY A 246 -16.48 14.75 -32.72
N ARG A 247 -16.32 16.00 -32.31
CA ARG A 247 -15.29 16.36 -31.31
C ARG A 247 -15.63 15.80 -29.95
N GLY A 248 -14.60 15.50 -29.18
CA GLY A 248 -14.67 15.18 -27.77
C GLY A 248 -13.53 15.84 -27.01
N GLU A 249 -13.68 15.94 -25.71
CA GLU A 249 -12.65 16.45 -24.80
C GLU A 249 -12.27 15.37 -23.80
N GLY A 250 -11.11 15.44 -23.19
CA GLY A 250 -10.73 14.51 -22.12
C GLY A 250 -9.21 14.35 -21.96
N VAL A 251 -8.88 13.59 -20.94
CA VAL A 251 -7.49 13.26 -20.56
C VAL A 251 -7.38 11.76 -20.31
N GLY A 252 -6.34 11.15 -20.84
CA GLY A 252 -5.96 9.78 -20.54
C GLY A 252 -4.50 9.70 -20.11
N PHE A 253 -4.21 8.78 -19.21
CA PHE A 253 -2.88 8.60 -18.62
C PHE A 253 -2.54 7.13 -18.49
N VAL A 254 -1.30 6.76 -18.80
CA VAL A 254 -0.78 5.39 -18.61
C VAL A 254 0.61 5.43 -18.00
N VAL A 255 0.87 4.43 -17.15
CA VAL A 255 2.16 4.17 -16.50
C VAL A 255 2.80 2.97 -17.17
N LEU A 256 4.01 3.15 -17.68
CA LEU A 256 4.76 2.16 -18.45
C LEU A 256 6.06 1.78 -17.76
N LYS A 257 6.45 0.51 -17.88
CA LYS A 257 7.68 -0.03 -17.31
C LYS A 257 8.20 -1.16 -18.21
N ARG A 258 9.51 -1.42 -18.23
CA ARG A 258 10.02 -2.65 -18.90
C ARG A 258 9.34 -3.88 -18.30
N LEU A 259 8.98 -4.83 -19.13
CA LEU A 259 8.28 -6.04 -18.67
C LEU A 259 9.10 -6.82 -17.62
N THR A 260 10.41 -6.93 -17.84
CA THR A 260 11.33 -7.58 -16.91
C THR A 260 11.35 -6.91 -15.53
N ASP A 261 11.34 -5.57 -15.49
CA ASP A 261 11.29 -4.80 -14.26
C ASP A 261 9.93 -4.94 -13.56
N ALA A 262 8.84 -4.84 -14.31
CA ALA A 262 7.49 -5.00 -13.76
C ALA A 262 7.26 -6.39 -13.14
N LEU A 263 7.81 -7.44 -13.75
CA LEU A 263 7.77 -8.81 -13.21
C LEU A 263 8.61 -8.93 -11.94
N ARG A 264 9.84 -8.41 -11.94
CA ARG A 264 10.72 -8.39 -10.77
C ARG A 264 10.07 -7.67 -9.59
N ASP A 265 9.48 -6.51 -9.84
CA ASP A 265 8.90 -5.63 -8.82
C ASP A 265 7.45 -6.01 -8.45
N GLN A 266 6.93 -7.07 -9.08
CA GLN A 266 5.58 -7.60 -8.86
C GLN A 266 4.49 -6.55 -9.09
N ASP A 267 4.68 -5.70 -10.11
CA ASP A 267 3.69 -4.70 -10.47
C ASP A 267 2.45 -5.32 -11.13
N PRO A 268 1.28 -4.69 -11.05
CA PRO A 268 0.09 -5.13 -11.77
C PRO A 268 0.30 -4.90 -13.27
N ILE A 269 0.46 -5.97 -14.06
CA ILE A 269 0.62 -5.89 -15.51
C ILE A 269 -0.75 -6.03 -16.16
N ARG A 270 -1.22 -4.97 -16.81
CA ARG A 270 -2.53 -4.90 -17.45
C ARG A 270 -2.50 -5.36 -18.91
N ALA A 271 -1.47 -4.98 -19.64
CA ALA A 271 -1.19 -5.45 -21.00
C ALA A 271 0.30 -5.28 -21.29
N VAL A 272 0.77 -5.90 -22.37
CA VAL A 272 2.16 -5.84 -22.81
C VAL A 272 2.25 -5.21 -24.19
N ILE A 273 2.92 -4.06 -24.30
CA ILE A 273 3.23 -3.41 -25.58
C ILE A 273 4.42 -4.14 -26.21
N ARG A 274 4.18 -4.81 -27.33
CA ARG A 274 5.18 -5.60 -28.06
C ARG A 274 5.96 -4.77 -29.05
N GLY A 275 5.33 -3.77 -29.63
CA GLY A 275 5.96 -2.89 -30.60
C GLY A 275 5.19 -1.60 -30.78
N THR A 276 5.92 -0.53 -31.08
CA THR A 276 5.38 0.77 -31.43
C THR A 276 6.15 1.34 -32.61
N GLY A 277 5.52 2.20 -33.41
CA GLY A 277 6.21 2.87 -34.50
C GLY A 277 5.45 4.10 -35.00
N ILE A 278 6.21 5.01 -35.55
CA ILE A 278 5.74 6.23 -36.16
C ILE A 278 6.27 6.40 -37.56
N CYS A 279 5.50 7.00 -38.47
CA CYS A 279 5.94 7.36 -39.80
C CYS A 279 5.21 8.62 -40.28
N GLN A 280 5.60 9.13 -41.44
CA GLN A 280 4.99 10.29 -42.09
C GLN A 280 4.38 9.88 -43.42
N ASP A 281 3.21 10.45 -43.78
CA ASP A 281 2.56 10.21 -45.09
C ASP A 281 3.41 10.69 -46.27
N GLY A 282 4.29 11.65 -46.06
CA GLY A 282 5.08 12.30 -47.09
C GLY A 282 4.21 13.16 -48.02
N ARG A 283 4.53 13.20 -49.30
CA ARG A 283 3.79 14.01 -50.28
C ARG A 283 2.54 13.27 -50.74
N THR A 284 1.36 13.83 -50.39
CA THR A 284 0.03 13.38 -50.82
C THR A 284 -0.64 14.45 -51.69
N PRO A 285 -1.83 14.22 -52.29
CA PRO A 285 -2.53 15.21 -53.05
C PRO A 285 -2.80 16.54 -52.33
N GLY A 286 -2.79 16.53 -51.02
CA GLY A 286 -2.88 17.69 -50.13
C GLY A 286 -2.46 17.29 -48.72
N ILE A 287 -1.90 18.23 -47.96
CA ILE A 287 -1.27 17.98 -46.62
C ILE A 287 -2.16 17.22 -45.66
N VAL A 288 -3.46 17.27 -45.79
CA VAL A 288 -4.45 16.64 -44.91
C VAL A 288 -4.99 15.30 -45.46
N PHE A 289 -4.51 14.82 -46.60
CA PHE A 289 -4.96 13.56 -47.18
C PHE A 289 -4.09 12.38 -46.69
N PRO A 290 -4.71 11.37 -46.07
CA PRO A 290 -3.97 10.21 -45.55
C PRO A 290 -3.42 9.32 -46.71
N SER A 291 -2.37 8.54 -46.38
CA SER A 291 -1.69 7.65 -47.31
C SER A 291 -1.80 6.17 -46.88
N THR A 292 -2.57 5.35 -47.64
CA THR A 292 -2.61 3.89 -47.39
C THR A 292 -1.21 3.28 -47.42
N LYS A 293 -0.34 3.73 -48.35
CA LYS A 293 1.04 3.19 -48.49
C LYS A 293 1.85 3.47 -47.20
N ALA A 294 1.76 4.66 -46.63
CA ALA A 294 2.46 5.01 -45.41
C ALA A 294 1.94 4.17 -44.19
N GLN A 295 0.62 4.05 -44.10
CA GLN A 295 0.00 3.23 -43.02
C GLN A 295 0.40 1.76 -43.16
N VAL A 296 0.37 1.14 -44.34
CA VAL A 296 0.86 -0.21 -44.60
C VAL A 296 2.32 -0.34 -44.20
N SER A 297 3.17 0.60 -44.59
CA SER A 297 4.60 0.58 -44.25
C SER A 297 4.83 0.64 -42.75
N ASN A 298 4.08 1.50 -42.06
CA ASN A 298 4.19 1.61 -40.58
C ASN A 298 3.79 0.30 -39.88
N ILE A 299 2.59 -0.22 -40.18
CA ILE A 299 2.11 -1.49 -39.61
C ILE A 299 3.12 -2.61 -39.86
N THR A 300 3.56 -2.80 -41.11
CA THR A 300 4.50 -3.84 -41.48
C THR A 300 5.85 -3.69 -40.76
N SER A 301 6.37 -2.46 -40.65
CA SER A 301 7.63 -2.19 -39.97
C SER A 301 7.56 -2.52 -38.49
N VAL A 302 6.45 -2.16 -37.80
CA VAL A 302 6.28 -2.43 -36.36
C VAL A 302 6.19 -3.92 -36.08
N TYR A 303 5.42 -4.68 -36.87
CA TYR A 303 5.35 -6.12 -36.76
C TYR A 303 6.68 -6.81 -37.01
N HIS A 304 7.38 -6.39 -38.05
CA HIS A 304 8.69 -6.92 -38.40
C HIS A 304 9.73 -6.68 -37.29
N LYS A 305 9.82 -5.45 -36.78
CA LYS A 305 10.72 -5.09 -35.68
C LYS A 305 10.39 -5.86 -34.39
N ALA A 306 9.11 -6.13 -34.13
CA ALA A 306 8.67 -6.91 -32.98
C ALA A 306 8.83 -8.43 -33.17
N GLY A 307 9.24 -8.90 -34.36
CA GLY A 307 9.34 -10.34 -34.67
C GLY A 307 8.01 -11.08 -34.67
N LEU A 308 6.91 -10.37 -35.03
CA LEU A 308 5.56 -10.89 -34.92
C LEU A 308 4.91 -11.12 -36.29
N SER A 309 4.09 -12.20 -36.38
CA SER A 309 3.22 -12.41 -37.54
C SER A 309 1.88 -11.68 -37.35
N PHE A 310 1.18 -11.40 -38.44
CA PHE A 310 -0.14 -10.79 -38.42
C PHE A 310 -1.26 -11.74 -37.94
N ASP A 311 -1.05 -13.03 -38.03
CA ASP A 311 -2.10 -14.05 -37.90
C ASP A 311 -2.77 -14.09 -36.53
N GLN A 312 -2.04 -13.75 -35.47
CA GLN A 312 -2.55 -13.79 -34.11
C GLN A 312 -3.32 -12.52 -33.71
N THR A 313 -3.30 -11.47 -34.53
CA THR A 313 -4.03 -10.25 -34.21
C THR A 313 -5.50 -10.40 -34.54
N ALA A 314 -6.36 -10.40 -33.54
CA ALA A 314 -7.80 -10.62 -33.74
C ALA A 314 -8.60 -9.32 -33.84
N TYR A 315 -8.09 -8.24 -33.26
CA TYR A 315 -8.79 -6.95 -33.17
C TYR A 315 -7.87 -5.79 -33.52
N VAL A 316 -8.44 -4.81 -34.22
CA VAL A 316 -7.78 -3.53 -34.48
C VAL A 316 -8.63 -2.39 -33.91
N GLU A 317 -8.08 -1.66 -32.96
CA GLU A 317 -8.60 -0.36 -32.57
C GLU A 317 -8.14 0.66 -33.59
N CYS A 318 -9.02 0.97 -34.51
CA CYS A 318 -8.76 1.86 -35.63
C CYS A 318 -8.78 3.33 -35.21
N HIS A 319 -8.07 4.16 -35.94
CA HIS A 319 -8.27 5.61 -35.87
C HIS A 319 -9.73 5.95 -36.14
N GLY A 320 -10.35 5.38 -37.20
CA GLY A 320 -11.79 5.26 -37.36
C GLY A 320 -12.59 6.54 -37.07
N THR A 321 -12.26 7.66 -37.72
CA THR A 321 -12.85 8.98 -37.43
C THR A 321 -14.28 9.14 -37.93
N GLY A 322 -14.75 8.31 -38.85
CA GLY A 322 -16.01 8.50 -39.57
C GLY A 322 -15.89 9.52 -40.70
N THR A 323 -14.70 9.75 -41.20
CA THR A 323 -14.50 10.59 -42.41
C THR A 323 -14.55 9.75 -43.68
N ARG A 324 -15.12 10.29 -44.76
CA ARG A 324 -15.31 9.54 -46.01
C ARG A 324 -14.01 9.02 -46.63
N ALA A 325 -12.91 9.78 -46.52
CA ALA A 325 -11.61 9.40 -47.05
C ALA A 325 -10.78 8.58 -46.04
N GLY A 326 -10.75 8.99 -44.78
CA GLY A 326 -9.92 8.43 -43.75
C GLY A 326 -10.25 6.96 -43.48
N ASP A 327 -11.52 6.64 -43.27
CA ASP A 327 -11.95 5.26 -42.95
C ASP A 327 -11.60 4.29 -44.10
N PHE A 328 -11.80 4.73 -45.35
CA PHE A 328 -11.45 3.89 -46.51
C PHE A 328 -9.95 3.63 -46.61
N VAL A 329 -9.13 4.67 -46.44
CA VAL A 329 -7.65 4.57 -46.49
C VAL A 329 -7.13 3.64 -45.37
N GLU A 330 -7.63 3.79 -44.16
CA GLU A 330 -7.24 2.96 -43.03
C GLU A 330 -7.66 1.51 -43.21
N LEU A 331 -8.94 1.24 -43.55
CA LEU A 331 -9.42 -0.11 -43.75
C LEU A 331 -8.71 -0.81 -44.91
N SER A 332 -8.34 -0.06 -45.96
CA SER A 332 -7.49 -0.59 -47.04
C SER A 332 -6.09 -0.97 -46.58
N ALA A 333 -5.50 -0.21 -45.64
CA ALA A 333 -4.21 -0.54 -45.05
C ALA A 333 -4.29 -1.77 -44.16
N VAL A 334 -5.33 -1.90 -43.32
CA VAL A 334 -5.59 -3.08 -42.51
C VAL A 334 -5.83 -4.31 -43.37
N ALA A 335 -6.59 -4.20 -44.45
CA ALA A 335 -6.84 -5.26 -45.43
C ALA A 335 -5.55 -5.75 -46.10
N ALA A 336 -4.67 -4.83 -46.50
CA ALA A 336 -3.40 -5.13 -47.15
C ALA A 336 -2.33 -5.69 -46.22
N THR A 337 -2.52 -5.64 -44.88
CA THR A 337 -1.58 -6.11 -43.87
C THR A 337 -2.19 -7.20 -42.99
N LEU A 338 -2.87 -6.83 -41.96
CA LEU A 338 -3.40 -7.70 -40.89
C LEU A 338 -4.46 -8.70 -41.39
N ALA A 339 -5.20 -8.35 -42.44
CA ALA A 339 -6.21 -9.22 -43.01
C ALA A 339 -5.75 -9.93 -44.29
N ALA A 340 -4.56 -9.62 -44.86
CA ALA A 340 -4.13 -10.07 -46.21
C ALA A 340 -4.19 -11.59 -46.41
N ASN A 341 -3.76 -12.39 -45.43
CA ASN A 341 -3.69 -13.85 -45.52
C ASN A 341 -4.79 -14.56 -44.69
N ARG A 342 -5.81 -13.81 -44.18
CA ARG A 342 -6.85 -14.43 -43.39
C ARG A 342 -7.86 -15.21 -44.21
N PRO A 343 -8.39 -16.32 -43.69
CA PRO A 343 -9.54 -17.00 -44.26
C PRO A 343 -10.77 -16.08 -44.29
N GLN A 344 -11.68 -16.24 -45.23
CA GLN A 344 -12.90 -15.43 -45.31
C GLN A 344 -13.86 -15.69 -44.14
N ASP A 345 -13.82 -16.87 -43.55
CA ASP A 345 -14.63 -17.27 -42.39
C ASP A 345 -14.03 -16.79 -41.07
N SER A 346 -12.81 -16.26 -41.06
CA SER A 346 -12.12 -15.73 -39.89
C SER A 346 -11.63 -14.27 -40.12
N PRO A 347 -12.53 -13.32 -40.39
CA PRO A 347 -12.15 -11.94 -40.68
C PRO A 347 -11.55 -11.28 -39.44
N ILE A 348 -10.69 -10.26 -39.63
CA ILE A 348 -10.21 -9.44 -38.54
C ILE A 348 -11.32 -8.49 -38.06
N ILE A 349 -11.45 -8.34 -36.73
CA ILE A 349 -12.46 -7.44 -36.16
C ILE A 349 -11.87 -6.03 -36.07
N VAL A 350 -12.61 -5.03 -36.54
CA VAL A 350 -12.22 -3.62 -36.50
C VAL A 350 -13.22 -2.81 -35.68
N GLY A 351 -12.72 -1.90 -34.84
CA GLY A 351 -13.54 -1.02 -34.03
C GLY A 351 -12.87 0.32 -33.77
N SER A 352 -13.61 1.27 -33.22
CA SER A 352 -13.12 2.58 -32.78
C SER A 352 -13.89 3.06 -31.57
N VAL A 353 -13.22 3.68 -30.60
CA VAL A 353 -13.84 4.28 -29.40
C VAL A 353 -14.55 5.60 -29.72
N LYS A 354 -14.22 6.24 -30.84
CA LYS A 354 -14.71 7.59 -31.17
C LYS A 354 -16.22 7.76 -31.26
N PRO A 355 -17.00 6.79 -31.75
CA PRO A 355 -18.46 6.91 -31.69
C PRO A 355 -19.07 6.99 -30.29
N ASN A 356 -18.34 6.51 -29.27
CA ASN A 356 -18.76 6.56 -27.87
C ASN A 356 -18.43 7.89 -27.20
N ILE A 357 -17.18 8.37 -27.35
CA ILE A 357 -16.64 9.52 -26.59
C ILE A 357 -16.22 10.70 -27.47
N GLY A 358 -16.46 10.64 -28.78
CA GLY A 358 -15.96 11.61 -29.74
C GLY A 358 -14.46 11.45 -30.03
N HIS A 359 -13.95 12.29 -30.88
CA HIS A 359 -12.53 12.39 -31.17
C HIS A 359 -11.85 13.32 -30.18
N LEU A 360 -11.03 12.77 -29.29
CA LEU A 360 -10.38 13.49 -28.18
C LEU A 360 -9.11 14.25 -28.62
N GLU A 361 -8.91 14.43 -29.92
CA GLU A 361 -7.79 15.18 -30.49
C GLU A 361 -6.44 14.63 -29.97
N GLY A 362 -5.65 15.43 -29.23
CA GLY A 362 -4.37 15.00 -28.67
C GLY A 362 -4.45 13.76 -27.75
N ALA A 363 -5.59 13.52 -27.10
CA ALA A 363 -5.82 12.36 -26.24
C ALA A 363 -6.35 11.11 -26.98
N ALA A 364 -6.59 11.17 -28.30
CA ALA A 364 -7.23 10.09 -29.03
C ALA A 364 -6.43 8.76 -29.02
N GLY A 365 -5.10 8.82 -29.07
CA GLY A 365 -4.23 7.64 -29.06
C GLY A 365 -4.25 6.90 -27.73
N VAL A 366 -4.17 7.62 -26.62
CA VAL A 366 -4.23 7.02 -25.28
C VAL A 366 -5.61 6.45 -24.97
N ALA A 367 -6.69 7.08 -25.48
CA ALA A 367 -8.05 6.54 -25.37
C ALA A 367 -8.20 5.20 -26.10
N GLY A 368 -7.64 5.07 -27.31
CA GLY A 368 -7.57 3.82 -28.05
C GLY A 368 -6.75 2.74 -27.32
N LEU A 369 -5.64 3.12 -26.69
CA LEU A 369 -4.83 2.21 -25.92
C LEU A 369 -5.57 1.72 -24.67
N ILE A 370 -6.19 2.60 -23.90
CA ILE A 370 -6.96 2.21 -22.70
C ILE A 370 -8.10 1.26 -23.06
N LYS A 371 -8.85 1.55 -24.14
CA LYS A 371 -9.88 0.63 -24.64
C LYS A 371 -9.28 -0.73 -25.03
N SER A 372 -8.14 -0.74 -25.72
CA SER A 372 -7.47 -1.98 -26.13
C SER A 372 -6.98 -2.82 -24.97
N VAL A 373 -6.47 -2.18 -23.89
CA VAL A 373 -6.13 -2.86 -22.64
C VAL A 373 -7.36 -3.52 -22.02
N LEU A 374 -8.48 -2.80 -21.93
CA LEU A 374 -9.74 -3.33 -21.39
C LEU A 374 -10.28 -4.51 -22.21
N VAL A 375 -10.18 -4.44 -23.54
CA VAL A 375 -10.55 -5.54 -24.44
C VAL A 375 -9.72 -6.80 -24.18
N LEU A 376 -8.41 -6.64 -23.97
CA LEU A 376 -7.51 -7.75 -23.63
C LEU A 376 -7.81 -8.34 -22.25
N GLU A 377 -7.98 -7.49 -21.23
CA GLU A 377 -8.31 -7.92 -19.86
C GLU A 377 -9.62 -8.68 -19.78
N LYS A 378 -10.66 -8.17 -20.44
CA LYS A 378 -11.99 -8.78 -20.40
C LYS A 378 -12.12 -9.98 -21.35
N GLY A 379 -11.21 -10.13 -22.32
CA GLY A 379 -11.22 -11.23 -23.29
C GLY A 379 -12.41 -11.22 -24.26
N VAL A 380 -13.10 -10.07 -24.36
CA VAL A 380 -14.26 -9.86 -25.23
C VAL A 380 -14.15 -8.54 -26.00
N ILE A 381 -14.67 -8.48 -27.19
CA ILE A 381 -14.62 -7.32 -28.07
C ILE A 381 -15.98 -6.59 -28.02
N PRO A 382 -16.02 -5.32 -27.58
CA PRO A 382 -17.27 -4.57 -27.48
C PRO A 382 -17.86 -4.21 -28.86
N PRO A 383 -19.17 -4.01 -28.94
CA PRO A 383 -19.84 -3.62 -30.17
C PRO A 383 -19.46 -2.21 -30.61
N GLN A 384 -19.49 -1.97 -31.93
CA GLN A 384 -19.27 -0.65 -32.52
C GLN A 384 -20.50 0.23 -32.34
N ALA A 385 -20.37 1.34 -31.62
CA ALA A 385 -21.46 2.33 -31.54
C ALA A 385 -21.65 3.08 -32.88
N ASN A 386 -22.81 3.64 -33.10
CA ASN A 386 -23.19 4.41 -34.30
C ASN A 386 -23.00 3.68 -35.66
N PHE A 387 -22.80 2.34 -35.65
CA PHE A 387 -22.68 1.54 -36.87
C PHE A 387 -24.01 0.85 -37.21
N MET A 388 -24.51 1.07 -38.42
CA MET A 388 -25.75 0.46 -38.95
C MET A 388 -25.50 -0.26 -40.27
N THR A 389 -24.86 0.42 -41.23
CA THR A 389 -24.59 -0.09 -42.56
C THR A 389 -23.17 0.27 -42.97
N GLY A 390 -22.44 -0.70 -43.49
CA GLY A 390 -21.05 -0.49 -43.88
C GLY A 390 -20.88 0.57 -44.96
N ASN A 391 -19.75 1.29 -44.92
CA ASN A 391 -19.35 2.28 -45.92
C ASN A 391 -19.33 1.62 -47.30
N PRO A 392 -20.10 2.13 -48.30
CA PRO A 392 -20.25 1.49 -49.59
C PRO A 392 -18.95 1.46 -50.43
N ARG A 393 -17.94 2.20 -50.04
CA ARG A 393 -16.60 2.18 -50.69
C ARG A 393 -15.73 1.03 -50.18
N VAL A 394 -16.14 0.35 -49.10
CA VAL A 394 -15.40 -0.77 -48.47
C VAL A 394 -16.18 -2.07 -48.72
N ASP A 395 -15.60 -2.98 -49.46
CA ASP A 395 -16.09 -4.34 -49.51
C ASP A 395 -15.52 -5.11 -48.29
N PHE A 396 -16.31 -5.16 -47.23
CA PHE A 396 -15.92 -5.82 -45.96
C PHE A 396 -15.62 -7.31 -46.15
N GLN A 397 -16.26 -7.99 -47.09
CA GLN A 397 -16.02 -9.39 -47.40
C GLN A 397 -14.70 -9.59 -48.14
N GLU A 398 -14.46 -8.81 -49.20
CA GLU A 398 -13.20 -8.84 -49.96
C GLU A 398 -12.02 -8.45 -49.03
N PHE A 399 -12.19 -7.43 -48.23
CA PHE A 399 -11.19 -6.93 -47.28
C PHE A 399 -10.99 -7.87 -46.06
N ARG A 400 -11.85 -8.89 -45.87
CA ARG A 400 -11.85 -9.81 -44.71
C ARG A 400 -11.91 -9.07 -43.39
N LEU A 401 -12.79 -8.08 -43.30
CA LEU A 401 -13.01 -7.24 -42.14
C LEU A 401 -14.41 -7.46 -41.58
N LYS A 402 -14.54 -7.34 -40.27
CA LYS A 402 -15.83 -7.41 -39.56
C LYS A 402 -15.95 -6.28 -38.54
N VAL A 403 -17.03 -5.52 -38.61
CA VAL A 403 -17.42 -4.54 -37.59
C VAL A 403 -18.39 -5.22 -36.63
N PRO A 404 -18.09 -5.30 -35.32
CA PRO A 404 -18.94 -5.98 -34.37
C PRO A 404 -20.20 -5.15 -34.07
N THR A 405 -21.37 -5.76 -34.19
CA THR A 405 -22.67 -5.14 -33.82
C THR A 405 -23.11 -5.51 -32.41
N ASP A 406 -22.56 -6.57 -31.87
CA ASP A 406 -22.84 -7.12 -30.56
C ASP A 406 -21.52 -7.46 -29.84
N LEU A 407 -21.60 -7.74 -28.53
CA LEU A 407 -20.45 -8.19 -27.78
C LEU A 407 -19.92 -9.52 -28.36
N CYS A 408 -18.67 -9.52 -28.82
CA CYS A 408 -18.04 -10.68 -29.43
C CYS A 408 -17.07 -11.37 -28.48
N GLN A 409 -17.17 -12.70 -28.35
CA GLN A 409 -16.11 -13.50 -27.73
C GLN A 409 -14.82 -13.40 -28.54
N TRP A 410 -13.68 -13.59 -27.88
CA TRP A 410 -12.41 -13.56 -28.58
C TRP A 410 -12.36 -14.64 -29.68
N PRO A 411 -12.09 -14.28 -30.95
CA PRO A 411 -12.31 -15.21 -32.07
C PRO A 411 -11.17 -16.22 -32.30
N LEU A 412 -9.98 -16.00 -31.71
CA LEU A 412 -8.82 -16.86 -31.92
C LEU A 412 -8.43 -17.59 -30.63
N PRO A 413 -7.97 -18.85 -30.70
CA PRO A 413 -7.45 -19.53 -29.54
C PRO A 413 -6.06 -19.01 -29.14
N GLY A 414 -5.69 -19.20 -27.89
CA GLY A 414 -4.36 -18.84 -27.37
C GLY A 414 -4.23 -17.37 -27.02
N LEU A 415 -3.09 -16.79 -27.39
CA LEU A 415 -2.73 -15.42 -27.06
C LEU A 415 -3.69 -14.40 -27.67
N ARG A 416 -4.21 -13.48 -26.85
CA ARG A 416 -4.97 -12.33 -27.30
C ARG A 416 -4.04 -11.19 -27.69
N ARG A 417 -4.16 -10.72 -28.92
CA ARG A 417 -3.37 -9.62 -29.50
C ARG A 417 -4.25 -8.57 -30.18
N VAL A 418 -3.95 -7.30 -29.93
CA VAL A 418 -4.63 -6.13 -30.48
C VAL A 418 -3.63 -5.22 -31.20
N SER A 419 -4.04 -4.62 -32.31
CA SER A 419 -3.33 -3.51 -32.96
C SER A 419 -4.09 -2.21 -32.74
N ILE A 420 -3.36 -1.10 -32.66
CA ILE A 420 -3.90 0.25 -32.44
C ILE A 420 -3.34 1.19 -33.49
N ASN A 421 -4.20 1.95 -34.13
CA ASN A 421 -3.86 2.99 -35.08
C ASN A 421 -4.27 4.38 -34.55
N CYS A 422 -3.40 5.37 -34.73
CA CYS A 422 -3.77 6.77 -34.53
C CYS A 422 -3.01 7.66 -35.53
N PHE A 423 -3.75 8.44 -36.31
CA PHE A 423 -3.22 9.18 -37.44
C PHE A 423 -3.48 10.67 -37.29
N GLY A 424 -2.43 11.49 -37.37
CA GLY A 424 -2.53 12.94 -37.32
C GLY A 424 -2.89 13.53 -38.68
N PHE A 425 -3.74 14.55 -38.70
CA PHE A 425 -4.16 15.23 -39.94
C PHE A 425 -3.01 15.93 -40.70
N GLY A 426 -1.85 16.10 -40.07
CA GLY A 426 -0.60 16.56 -40.69
C GLY A 426 0.26 15.44 -41.26
N GLY A 427 -0.24 14.18 -41.28
CA GLY A 427 0.38 13.01 -41.86
C GLY A 427 1.30 12.20 -40.91
N THR A 428 1.38 12.53 -39.65
CA THR A 428 2.11 11.71 -38.66
C THR A 428 1.25 10.52 -38.23
N ASN A 429 1.65 9.31 -38.61
CA ASN A 429 0.97 8.07 -38.31
C ASN A 429 1.67 7.33 -37.16
N ALA A 430 0.90 6.85 -36.20
CA ALA A 430 1.38 6.01 -35.12
C ALA A 430 0.63 4.67 -35.06
N HIS A 431 1.36 3.60 -34.72
CA HIS A 431 0.86 2.24 -34.58
C HIS A 431 1.45 1.57 -33.34
N ALA A 432 0.65 0.76 -32.66
CA ALA A 432 1.11 -0.03 -31.51
C ALA A 432 0.50 -1.46 -31.53
N ILE A 433 1.22 -2.43 -30.96
CA ILE A 433 0.81 -3.83 -30.81
C ILE A 433 0.77 -4.16 -29.33
N LEU A 434 -0.36 -4.67 -28.86
CA LEU A 434 -0.56 -5.09 -27.47
C LEU A 434 -0.90 -6.58 -27.39
N ASP A 435 -0.29 -7.24 -26.41
CA ASP A 435 -0.65 -8.60 -25.99
C ASP A 435 -1.31 -8.57 -24.60
N GLU A 436 -2.14 -9.58 -24.33
CA GLU A 436 -2.66 -9.81 -22.99
C GLU A 436 -1.55 -10.10 -21.98
N ALA A 437 -1.72 -9.60 -20.75
CA ALA A 437 -0.72 -9.79 -19.69
C ALA A 437 -0.58 -11.25 -19.26
N GLU A 438 -1.69 -11.98 -19.16
CA GLU A 438 -1.75 -13.34 -18.61
C GLU A 438 -0.79 -14.30 -19.31
N PHE A 439 -0.69 -14.20 -20.63
CA PHE A 439 0.22 -15.03 -21.43
C PHE A 439 1.69 -14.84 -21.04
N HIS A 440 2.10 -13.59 -20.73
CA HIS A 440 3.48 -13.24 -20.42
C HIS A 440 3.83 -13.46 -18.94
N VAL A 441 2.82 -13.53 -18.06
CA VAL A 441 2.99 -13.72 -16.62
C VAL A 441 2.90 -15.20 -16.21
N LYS A 442 2.16 -16.04 -16.98
CA LYS A 442 2.07 -17.50 -16.72
C LYS A 442 3.44 -18.15 -16.80
N GLY A 443 3.90 -18.74 -15.70
CA GLY A 443 5.20 -19.46 -15.60
C GLY A 443 6.37 -18.60 -15.12
N GLN A 444 6.21 -17.28 -14.95
CA GLN A 444 7.25 -16.38 -14.40
C GLN A 444 6.93 -15.84 -13.02
N ARG A 445 5.69 -15.98 -12.53
CA ARG A 445 5.40 -15.73 -11.13
C ARG A 445 5.87 -16.93 -10.31
N PRO A 446 6.59 -16.71 -9.18
CA PRO A 446 6.68 -17.74 -8.15
C PRO A 446 5.24 -18.16 -7.83
N PRO A 447 4.98 -19.44 -7.51
CA PRO A 447 3.65 -19.90 -7.18
C PRO A 447 3.04 -18.90 -6.19
N SER A 448 1.86 -18.40 -6.51
CA SER A 448 1.14 -17.48 -5.65
C SER A 448 1.23 -17.98 -4.22
N ILE A 449 1.59 -17.10 -3.29
CA ILE A 449 1.64 -17.34 -1.85
C ILE A 449 0.20 -17.64 -1.38
N GLY A 450 -0.31 -18.81 -1.69
CA GLY A 450 -1.65 -19.31 -1.43
C GLY A 450 -1.72 -20.82 -1.38
N ARG A 451 -0.58 -21.50 -1.59
CA ARG A 451 -0.43 -22.92 -1.24
C ARG A 451 0.80 -23.06 -0.37
N LEU A 452 0.55 -23.15 0.95
CA LEU A 452 1.49 -23.78 1.87
C LEU A 452 2.03 -25.05 1.21
N ALA A 453 3.35 -25.06 0.95
CA ALA A 453 4.02 -26.31 0.66
C ALA A 453 3.74 -27.24 1.83
N THR A 454 2.95 -28.27 1.60
CA THR A 454 2.79 -29.39 2.53
C THR A 454 4.19 -29.94 2.80
N VAL A 455 4.64 -29.74 4.04
CA VAL A 455 5.78 -30.47 4.59
C VAL A 455 5.43 -31.95 4.47
N ALA A 456 6.22 -32.67 3.68
CA ALA A 456 6.11 -34.11 3.58
C ALA A 456 6.46 -34.73 4.94
N GLU A 457 5.51 -35.51 5.47
CA GLU A 457 5.70 -36.60 6.38
C GLU A 457 6.26 -36.27 7.78
N THR A 458 5.45 -35.60 8.58
CA THR A 458 5.31 -35.95 10.01
C THR A 458 3.83 -36.00 10.33
N GLU A 459 3.40 -37.11 10.88
CA GLU A 459 2.05 -37.57 11.24
C GLU A 459 0.92 -36.54 11.12
N GLU A 460 -0.04 -36.84 10.23
CA GLU A 460 -1.30 -36.16 10.00
C GLU A 460 -2.07 -35.90 11.30
N ILE A 461 -1.96 -34.70 11.84
CA ILE A 461 -3.11 -34.15 12.55
C ILE A 461 -3.95 -33.50 11.45
N MET A 462 -4.91 -34.26 10.96
CA MET A 462 -5.98 -33.77 10.09
C MET A 462 -6.73 -32.65 10.82
N VAL A 463 -6.39 -31.40 10.54
CA VAL A 463 -7.30 -30.28 10.79
C VAL A 463 -8.20 -30.21 9.57
N GLU A 464 -9.45 -30.59 9.76
CA GLU A 464 -10.50 -30.47 8.76
C GLU A 464 -10.54 -29.01 8.28
N GLU A 465 -10.41 -28.76 6.97
CA GLU A 465 -10.38 -27.45 6.30
C GLU A 465 -11.71 -26.66 6.38
N ASP A 466 -12.71 -27.17 7.10
CA ASP A 466 -14.09 -26.61 7.08
C ASP A 466 -14.46 -25.74 8.29
N SER A 467 -13.48 -25.30 9.14
CA SER A 467 -13.77 -24.39 10.25
C SER A 467 -12.66 -23.40 10.60
N ALA A 468 -11.80 -23.00 9.66
CA ALA A 468 -10.79 -21.99 9.94
C ALA A 468 -11.48 -20.63 10.20
N THR A 469 -11.52 -20.19 11.47
CA THR A 469 -11.94 -18.82 11.82
C THR A 469 -11.11 -17.82 11.01
N PRO A 470 -11.74 -16.82 10.35
CA PRO A 470 -11.02 -15.83 9.58
C PRO A 470 -9.95 -15.14 10.45
N LEU A 471 -8.73 -15.00 9.91
CA LEU A 471 -7.62 -14.40 10.63
C LEU A 471 -7.68 -12.87 10.54
N PRO A 472 -7.36 -12.13 11.62
CA PRO A 472 -7.32 -10.68 11.62
C PRO A 472 -6.36 -10.12 10.57
N GLN A 473 -6.76 -9.04 9.90
CA GLN A 473 -5.96 -8.27 8.95
C GLN A 473 -5.92 -6.81 9.35
N LEU A 474 -4.80 -6.15 9.09
CA LEU A 474 -4.63 -4.71 9.30
C LEU A 474 -4.93 -3.96 7.99
N PHE A 475 -5.69 -2.88 8.08
CA PHE A 475 -6.04 -1.98 6.98
C PHE A 475 -5.68 -0.56 7.36
N THR A 476 -4.82 0.08 6.57
CA THR A 476 -4.33 1.44 6.81
C THR A 476 -4.91 2.42 5.81
N PHE A 477 -5.27 3.61 6.31
CA PHE A 477 -5.86 4.69 5.52
C PHE A 477 -5.13 5.99 5.82
N THR A 478 -4.90 6.78 4.77
CA THR A 478 -4.12 8.00 4.87
C THR A 478 -4.68 9.08 3.96
N SER A 479 -4.57 10.35 4.37
CA SER A 479 -5.04 11.51 3.62
C SER A 479 -4.24 12.76 4.00
N PRO A 480 -4.17 13.77 3.13
CA PRO A 480 -3.63 15.09 3.47
C PRO A 480 -4.43 15.83 4.54
N ASP A 481 -5.71 15.52 4.71
CA ASP A 481 -6.59 16.13 5.72
C ASP A 481 -7.33 15.10 6.57
N GLN A 482 -7.72 15.51 7.79
CA GLN A 482 -8.34 14.62 8.77
C GLN A 482 -9.68 14.05 8.29
N GLN A 483 -10.52 14.88 7.70
CA GLN A 483 -11.82 14.44 7.18
C GLN A 483 -11.66 13.53 5.95
N GLY A 484 -10.58 13.71 5.18
CA GLY A 484 -10.22 12.86 4.06
C GLY A 484 -10.04 11.40 4.44
N VAL A 485 -9.41 11.12 5.59
CA VAL A 485 -9.28 9.75 6.11
C VAL A 485 -10.65 9.11 6.29
N VAL A 486 -11.59 9.82 6.94
CA VAL A 486 -12.94 9.32 7.20
C VAL A 486 -13.73 9.14 5.90
N ARG A 487 -13.64 10.11 4.97
CA ARG A 487 -14.29 9.98 3.65
C ARG A 487 -13.80 8.75 2.90
N ILE A 488 -12.49 8.48 2.90
CA ILE A 488 -11.90 7.31 2.26
C ILE A 488 -12.41 6.03 2.93
N MET A 489 -12.44 5.98 4.27
CA MET A 489 -12.93 4.82 5.01
C MET A 489 -14.40 4.51 4.67
N HIS A 490 -15.27 5.52 4.66
CA HIS A 490 -16.67 5.34 4.26
C HIS A 490 -16.82 4.89 2.80
N GLN A 491 -16.02 5.43 1.86
CA GLN A 491 -16.04 4.98 0.47
C GLN A 491 -15.62 3.51 0.32
N TYR A 492 -14.65 3.05 1.11
CA TYR A 492 -14.29 1.62 1.14
C TYR A 492 -15.40 0.77 1.76
N ALA A 493 -16.09 1.26 2.81
CA ALA A 493 -17.24 0.56 3.38
C ALA A 493 -18.34 0.36 2.34
N ASP A 494 -18.70 1.42 1.61
CA ASP A 494 -19.69 1.35 0.53
C ASP A 494 -19.24 0.39 -0.58
N HIS A 495 -17.99 0.49 -1.03
CA HIS A 495 -17.44 -0.39 -2.06
C HIS A 495 -17.50 -1.88 -1.66
N ILE A 496 -17.12 -2.21 -0.42
CA ILE A 496 -17.15 -3.58 0.10
C ILE A 496 -18.59 -4.14 0.11
N ARG A 497 -19.59 -3.30 0.47
CA ARG A 497 -20.99 -3.71 0.49
C ARG A 497 -21.58 -3.90 -0.91
N ASP A 498 -21.23 -3.02 -1.84
CA ASP A 498 -21.82 -2.97 -3.17
C ASP A 498 -21.17 -3.94 -4.16
N THR A 499 -19.96 -4.41 -3.89
CA THR A 499 -19.21 -5.25 -4.81
C THR A 499 -19.47 -6.73 -4.55
N LEU A 500 -20.25 -7.36 -5.43
CA LEU A 500 -20.58 -8.80 -5.38
C LEU A 500 -19.36 -9.73 -5.53
N GLU A 501 -18.24 -9.23 -6.05
CA GLU A 501 -17.01 -9.99 -6.29
C GLU A 501 -16.09 -10.05 -5.07
N PHE A 502 -16.30 -9.20 -4.05
CA PHE A 502 -15.50 -9.16 -2.83
C PHE A 502 -16.07 -10.14 -1.79
N LYS A 503 -15.67 -11.42 -1.82
CA LYS A 503 -16.32 -12.47 -1.00
C LYS A 503 -15.38 -13.47 -0.34
N THR A 504 -14.09 -13.41 -0.63
CA THR A 504 -13.13 -14.42 -0.16
C THR A 504 -12.16 -13.86 0.85
N THR A 505 -11.57 -14.71 1.66
CA THR A 505 -10.44 -14.33 2.53
C THR A 505 -9.24 -13.80 1.71
N GLU A 506 -9.10 -14.28 0.47
CA GLU A 506 -8.05 -13.80 -0.44
C GLU A 506 -8.29 -12.34 -0.85
N ASP A 507 -9.54 -11.92 -1.05
CA ASP A 507 -9.89 -10.52 -1.35
C ASP A 507 -9.52 -9.60 -0.18
N LEU A 508 -9.78 -10.02 1.07
CA LEU A 508 -9.36 -9.29 2.27
C LEU A 508 -7.83 -9.17 2.36
N ASN A 509 -7.12 -10.25 2.11
CA ASN A 509 -5.66 -10.26 2.11
C ASN A 509 -5.09 -9.32 1.04
N ASN A 510 -5.66 -9.34 -0.16
CA ASN A 510 -5.26 -8.48 -1.27
C ASN A 510 -5.55 -7.01 -0.98
N LEU A 511 -6.70 -6.70 -0.36
CA LEU A 511 -7.03 -5.34 0.06
C LEU A 511 -6.07 -4.86 1.16
N SER A 512 -5.84 -5.67 2.19
CA SER A 512 -4.87 -5.39 3.25
C SER A 512 -3.47 -5.10 2.67
N TYR A 513 -2.97 -5.98 1.79
CA TYR A 513 -1.70 -5.76 1.11
C TYR A 513 -1.67 -4.45 0.32
N THR A 514 -2.73 -4.18 -0.44
CA THR A 514 -2.83 -2.98 -1.28
C THR A 514 -2.77 -1.71 -0.44
N LEU A 515 -3.58 -1.65 0.62
CA LEU A 515 -3.66 -0.47 1.50
C LEU A 515 -2.35 -0.26 2.29
N ASN A 516 -1.76 -1.33 2.79
CA ASN A 516 -0.58 -1.26 3.63
C ASN A 516 0.73 -1.01 2.85
N CYS A 517 0.82 -1.55 1.61
CA CYS A 517 2.09 -1.62 0.87
C CYS A 517 2.10 -0.83 -0.44
N ARG A 518 0.91 -0.54 -1.03
CA ARG A 518 0.77 0.00 -2.38
C ARG A 518 0.00 1.33 -2.41
N ARG A 519 -0.03 2.08 -1.30
CA ARG A 519 -0.64 3.41 -1.22
C ARG A 519 0.33 4.41 -0.62
N SER A 520 0.27 5.64 -1.15
CA SER A 520 1.07 6.78 -0.69
C SER A 520 0.74 7.14 0.74
N GLN A 521 1.73 7.63 1.47
CA GLN A 521 1.61 7.98 2.89
C GLN A 521 1.42 9.49 3.06
N PHE A 522 0.36 9.90 3.75
CA PHE A 522 0.07 11.29 4.07
C PHE A 522 0.09 11.51 5.60
N ASP A 523 0.02 12.79 6.01
CA ASP A 523 0.12 13.19 7.41
C ASP A 523 -0.99 12.66 8.30
N TRP A 524 -2.23 12.58 7.79
CA TRP A 524 -3.36 12.07 8.55
C TRP A 524 -3.57 10.59 8.26
N LYS A 525 -3.64 9.82 9.34
CA LYS A 525 -3.64 8.37 9.30
C LYS A 525 -4.73 7.78 10.17
N GLY A 526 -5.32 6.69 9.71
CA GLY A 526 -6.24 5.87 10.45
C GLY A 526 -6.02 4.40 10.12
N TYR A 527 -6.37 3.51 11.02
CA TYR A 527 -6.27 2.07 10.78
C TYR A 527 -7.47 1.32 11.35
N VAL A 528 -7.71 0.15 10.81
CA VAL A 528 -8.71 -0.82 11.28
C VAL A 528 -8.09 -2.20 11.25
N VAL A 529 -8.42 -3.03 12.24
CA VAL A 529 -8.15 -4.48 12.22
C VAL A 529 -9.49 -5.19 12.15
N ALA A 530 -9.65 -6.11 11.21
CA ALA A 530 -10.89 -6.86 11.02
C ALA A 530 -10.61 -8.28 10.56
N ASN A 531 -11.52 -9.20 10.86
CA ASN A 531 -11.45 -10.61 10.49
C ASN A 531 -12.27 -10.93 9.24
N THR A 532 -13.38 -10.21 9.04
CA THR A 532 -14.33 -10.45 7.96
C THR A 532 -14.64 -9.16 7.20
N GLN A 533 -15.26 -9.30 6.05
CA GLN A 533 -15.70 -8.18 5.22
C GLN A 533 -16.77 -7.34 5.90
N GLU A 534 -17.72 -8.03 6.56
CA GLU A 534 -18.81 -7.40 7.29
C GLU A 534 -18.26 -6.56 8.45
N GLU A 535 -17.37 -7.14 9.28
CA GLU A 535 -16.70 -6.44 10.37
C GLU A 535 -15.90 -5.23 9.88
N LEU A 536 -15.17 -5.40 8.75
CA LEU A 536 -14.42 -4.30 8.13
C LEU A 536 -15.35 -3.17 7.70
N ALA A 537 -16.42 -3.48 6.95
CA ALA A 537 -17.37 -2.47 6.45
C ALA A 537 -18.09 -1.74 7.59
N GLU A 538 -18.52 -2.46 8.63
CA GLU A 538 -19.17 -1.87 9.81
C GLU A 538 -18.21 -0.97 10.60
N THR A 539 -16.96 -1.40 10.79
CA THR A 539 -15.96 -0.63 11.53
C THR A 539 -15.56 0.63 10.76
N LEU A 540 -15.38 0.54 9.44
CA LEU A 540 -15.07 1.68 8.58
C LEU A 540 -16.19 2.72 8.60
N ASP A 541 -17.45 2.29 8.54
CA ASP A 541 -18.62 3.17 8.53
C ASP A 541 -18.85 3.86 9.88
N SER A 542 -18.53 3.18 10.99
CA SER A 542 -18.62 3.72 12.35
C SER A 542 -17.45 4.59 12.78
N THR A 543 -16.48 4.83 11.87
CA THR A 543 -15.27 5.59 12.21
C THR A 543 -15.52 7.08 12.21
N ASP A 544 -15.26 7.71 13.37
CA ASP A 544 -15.34 9.16 13.57
C ASP A 544 -14.00 9.86 13.29
N VAL A 545 -14.08 11.17 13.08
CA VAL A 545 -12.93 12.05 12.79
C VAL A 545 -11.85 11.98 13.87
N ASP A 546 -12.24 11.75 15.12
CA ASP A 546 -11.31 11.67 16.24
C ASP A 546 -10.39 10.45 16.22
N LYS A 547 -10.75 9.42 15.44
CA LYS A 547 -9.88 8.24 15.24
C LYS A 547 -8.77 8.48 14.23
N ALA A 548 -8.86 9.53 13.41
CA ALA A 548 -7.79 9.91 12.50
C ALA A 548 -6.73 10.74 13.26
N VAL A 549 -5.52 10.24 13.26
CA VAL A 549 -4.38 10.84 13.97
C VAL A 549 -3.48 11.54 12.97
N ARG A 550 -3.05 12.76 13.31
CA ARG A 550 -1.99 13.42 12.55
C ARG A 550 -0.65 12.83 12.97
N SER A 551 0.06 12.20 12.05
CA SER A 551 1.41 11.72 12.32
C SER A 551 2.28 12.90 12.76
N LYS A 552 3.09 12.69 13.81
CA LYS A 552 3.96 13.77 14.30
C LYS A 552 4.96 14.14 13.21
N THR A 553 5.17 15.43 13.02
CA THR A 553 6.13 16.03 12.08
C THR A 553 7.61 15.70 12.38
N ARG A 554 7.90 14.93 13.42
CA ARG A 554 9.24 14.43 13.70
C ARG A 554 9.52 13.21 12.83
N PRO A 555 10.61 13.19 12.09
CA PRO A 555 10.89 12.15 11.10
C PRO A 555 11.08 10.74 11.68
N HIS A 556 11.23 10.56 13.00
CA HIS A 556 11.33 9.23 13.64
C HIS A 556 10.85 9.33 15.09
N PRO A 557 9.59 8.96 15.42
CA PRO A 557 9.13 8.86 16.78
C PRO A 557 10.00 7.89 17.59
N LYS A 558 10.37 8.28 18.81
CA LYS A 558 11.13 7.45 19.72
C LYS A 558 10.22 6.48 20.46
N ILE A 559 10.52 5.18 20.39
CA ILE A 559 9.74 4.13 21.03
C ILE A 559 10.54 3.55 22.19
N ALA A 560 10.03 3.60 23.41
CA ALA A 560 10.60 2.87 24.52
C ALA A 560 9.92 1.51 24.67
N PHE A 561 10.70 0.41 24.76
CA PHE A 561 10.19 -0.93 25.02
C PHE A 561 10.13 -1.20 26.51
N LEU A 562 8.99 -1.72 26.98
CA LEU A 562 8.71 -2.00 28.38
C LEU A 562 8.45 -3.49 28.55
N PHE A 563 9.07 -4.11 29.54
CA PHE A 563 8.97 -5.54 29.76
C PHE A 563 8.49 -5.86 31.19
N GLY A 564 7.32 -6.52 31.28
CA GLY A 564 6.82 -7.02 32.55
C GLY A 564 7.61 -8.22 33.07
N GLY A 565 7.58 -8.46 34.39
CA GLY A 565 8.16 -9.63 35.01
C GLY A 565 7.23 -10.83 35.04
N GLN A 566 7.53 -11.79 35.93
CA GLN A 566 6.69 -12.95 36.20
C GLN A 566 5.28 -12.55 36.70
N GLY A 567 4.28 -13.32 36.33
CA GLY A 567 2.85 -13.06 36.62
C GLY A 567 2.04 -12.71 35.37
N ALA A 568 2.74 -12.51 34.24
CA ALA A 568 2.12 -12.28 32.96
C ALA A 568 1.76 -13.56 32.19
N GLN A 569 2.30 -14.71 32.60
CA GLN A 569 2.11 -15.99 31.92
C GLN A 569 0.68 -16.55 32.09
N PHE A 570 0.19 -17.21 31.06
CA PHE A 570 -1.05 -17.99 31.07
C PHE A 570 -0.95 -19.14 30.07
N PRO A 571 -1.73 -20.24 30.25
CA PRO A 571 -1.75 -21.34 29.30
C PRO A 571 -2.16 -20.92 27.90
N GLY A 572 -1.42 -21.38 26.89
CA GLY A 572 -1.70 -21.03 25.50
C GLY A 572 -1.23 -19.64 25.03
N MET A 573 -0.48 -18.90 25.88
CA MET A 573 0.05 -17.58 25.50
C MET A 573 0.97 -17.67 24.28
N GLY A 574 0.76 -16.81 23.29
CA GLY A 574 1.55 -16.77 22.06
C GLY A 574 1.17 -17.82 21.02
N SER A 575 0.13 -18.65 21.27
CA SER A 575 -0.26 -19.73 20.36
C SER A 575 -0.74 -19.19 19.00
N GLU A 576 -1.57 -18.15 18.97
CA GLU A 576 -2.03 -17.57 17.73
C GLU A 576 -0.88 -16.93 16.95
N LEU A 577 0.04 -16.25 17.61
CA LEU A 577 1.23 -15.66 16.99
C LEU A 577 2.17 -16.75 16.43
N PHE A 578 2.31 -17.87 17.13
CA PHE A 578 3.11 -19.02 16.70
C PHE A 578 2.62 -19.59 15.36
N TYR A 579 1.33 -19.77 15.20
CA TYR A 579 0.77 -20.28 13.94
C TYR A 579 0.73 -19.22 12.84
N ARG A 580 0.66 -17.96 13.18
CA ARG A 580 0.51 -16.85 12.23
C ARG A 580 1.82 -16.32 11.67
N PHE A 581 2.85 -16.11 12.52
CA PHE A 581 4.07 -15.40 12.16
C PHE A 581 5.30 -16.33 12.25
N GLU A 582 5.92 -16.60 11.09
CA GLU A 582 7.10 -17.47 11.03
C GLU A 582 8.26 -16.96 11.87
N VAL A 583 8.49 -15.64 11.93
CA VAL A 583 9.54 -15.05 12.75
C VAL A 583 9.33 -15.35 14.23
N PHE A 584 8.10 -15.23 14.71
CA PHE A 584 7.76 -15.54 16.10
C PHE A 584 7.89 -17.05 16.38
N ARG A 585 7.39 -17.89 15.47
CA ARG A 585 7.53 -19.35 15.54
C ARG A 585 8.99 -19.77 15.62
N SER A 586 9.82 -19.31 14.67
CA SER A 586 11.24 -19.66 14.63
C SER A 586 12.00 -19.20 15.88
N SER A 587 11.60 -18.06 16.48
CA SER A 587 12.18 -17.60 17.74
C SER A 587 11.87 -18.55 18.92
N LEU A 588 10.64 -19.06 19.03
CA LEU A 588 10.25 -20.02 20.06
C LEU A 588 10.83 -21.42 19.84
N GLU A 589 10.90 -21.88 18.60
CA GLU A 589 11.52 -23.16 18.23
C GLU A 589 13.01 -23.14 18.59
N ALA A 590 13.73 -22.08 18.23
CA ALA A 590 15.14 -21.92 18.57
C ALA A 590 15.38 -21.87 20.09
N ALA A 591 14.50 -21.19 20.85
CA ALA A 591 14.58 -21.18 22.31
C ALA A 591 14.38 -22.60 22.87
N THR A 592 13.42 -23.36 22.35
CA THR A 592 13.11 -24.71 22.78
C THR A 592 14.28 -25.65 22.50
N GLU A 593 14.83 -25.62 21.31
CA GLU A 593 15.99 -26.42 20.89
C GLU A 593 17.20 -26.11 21.78
N TYR A 594 17.50 -24.84 21.99
CA TYR A 594 18.62 -24.44 22.85
C TYR A 594 18.48 -24.92 24.29
N LEU A 595 17.29 -24.79 24.91
CA LEU A 595 17.05 -25.28 26.28
C LEU A 595 17.23 -26.81 26.39
N LEU A 596 16.77 -27.57 25.39
CA LEU A 596 16.89 -29.03 25.38
C LEU A 596 18.32 -29.50 25.14
N GLU A 597 18.97 -28.97 24.11
CA GLU A 597 20.26 -29.47 23.62
C GLU A 597 21.46 -28.95 24.44
N HIS A 598 21.40 -27.67 24.87
CA HIS A 598 22.54 -27.01 25.53
C HIS A 598 22.39 -26.87 27.03
N LEU A 599 21.17 -26.73 27.56
CA LEU A 599 20.91 -26.56 28.98
C LEU A 599 20.35 -27.81 29.65
N GLY A 600 20.06 -28.86 28.89
CA GLY A 600 19.58 -30.15 29.45
C GLY A 600 18.20 -30.04 30.08
N SER A 601 17.32 -29.17 29.55
CA SER A 601 15.96 -29.01 30.03
C SER A 601 15.21 -30.33 30.08
N GLN A 602 14.50 -30.57 31.18
CA GLN A 602 13.67 -31.76 31.38
C GLN A 602 12.25 -31.59 30.83
N PHE A 603 11.94 -30.42 30.22
CA PHE A 603 10.66 -30.11 29.62
C PHE A 603 10.88 -29.46 28.22
N ASN A 604 9.91 -29.64 27.35
CA ASN A 604 9.90 -28.98 26.08
C ASN A 604 9.15 -27.65 26.25
N LEU A 605 9.86 -26.52 26.06
CA LEU A 605 9.32 -25.17 26.29
C LEU A 605 8.10 -24.88 25.42
N LEU A 606 8.15 -25.20 24.14
CA LEU A 606 7.06 -24.97 23.21
C LEU A 606 5.82 -25.79 23.58
N THR A 607 6.00 -27.04 23.96
CA THR A 607 4.90 -27.89 24.45
C THR A 607 4.21 -27.26 25.66
N GLU A 608 4.96 -26.70 26.61
CA GLU A 608 4.40 -26.09 27.82
C GLU A 608 3.69 -24.78 27.54
N ILE A 609 4.19 -23.98 26.58
CA ILE A 609 3.56 -22.73 26.15
C ILE A 609 2.22 -23.03 25.44
N LEU A 610 2.19 -24.02 24.54
CA LEU A 610 1.01 -24.33 23.71
C LEU A 610 -0.03 -25.21 24.45
N ARG A 611 0.26 -25.71 25.69
CA ARG A 611 -0.68 -26.50 26.44
C ARG A 611 -1.96 -25.76 26.79
N ILE A 612 -3.10 -26.48 26.72
CA ILE A 612 -4.40 -25.95 27.11
C ILE A 612 -4.56 -26.01 28.66
N GLN A 613 -5.55 -25.29 29.16
CA GLN A 613 -5.71 -24.86 30.57
C GLN A 613 -5.66 -25.96 31.62
N ASP A 614 -6.24 -27.14 31.40
CA ASP A 614 -6.43 -28.16 32.43
C ASP A 614 -5.17 -29.02 32.74
N GLU A 615 -4.17 -28.97 31.85
CA GLU A 615 -2.92 -29.77 32.02
C GLU A 615 -1.66 -28.89 32.16
N SER A 616 -1.82 -27.56 32.15
CA SER A 616 -0.69 -26.63 32.11
C SER A 616 0.01 -26.49 33.47
N VAL A 617 1.33 -26.59 33.45
CA VAL A 617 2.21 -26.30 34.57
C VAL A 617 3.02 -25.02 34.41
N ILE A 618 2.55 -24.14 33.52
CA ILE A 618 3.21 -22.87 33.12
C ILE A 618 3.50 -21.94 34.31
N HIS A 619 2.82 -22.12 35.46
CA HIS A 619 3.02 -21.32 36.67
C HIS A 619 4.23 -21.75 37.51
N LYS A 620 4.82 -22.91 37.21
CA LYS A 620 6.05 -23.34 37.91
C LYS A 620 7.21 -22.40 37.54
N PRO A 621 8.01 -21.92 38.51
CA PRO A 621 9.09 -20.99 38.24
C PRO A 621 10.08 -21.45 37.16
N SER A 622 10.45 -22.75 37.14
CA SER A 622 11.35 -23.35 36.17
C SER A 622 10.83 -23.27 34.72
N ILE A 623 9.51 -23.12 34.54
CA ILE A 623 8.84 -23.03 33.24
C ILE A 623 8.44 -21.59 32.93
N SER A 624 7.83 -20.88 33.91
CA SER A 624 7.29 -19.54 33.71
C SER A 624 8.35 -18.51 33.35
N GLN A 625 9.56 -18.61 33.94
CA GLN A 625 10.64 -17.67 33.67
C GLN A 625 11.15 -17.77 32.22
N PRO A 626 11.60 -18.93 31.71
CA PRO A 626 12.03 -19.06 30.32
C PRO A 626 10.88 -18.89 29.35
N ALA A 627 9.64 -19.30 29.65
CA ALA A 627 8.50 -19.14 28.78
C ALA A 627 8.12 -17.67 28.58
N THR A 628 8.04 -16.88 29.66
CA THR A 628 7.75 -15.45 29.56
C THR A 628 8.85 -14.71 28.79
N THR A 629 10.13 -15.04 29.07
CA THR A 629 11.25 -14.42 28.35
C THR A 629 11.24 -14.80 26.88
N ALA A 630 10.99 -16.06 26.51
CA ALA A 630 10.90 -16.49 25.13
C ALA A 630 9.76 -15.79 24.34
N ILE A 631 8.57 -15.66 24.95
CA ILE A 631 7.45 -14.90 24.35
C ILE A 631 7.84 -13.43 24.15
N GLN A 632 8.42 -12.79 25.16
CA GLN A 632 8.86 -11.38 25.05
C GLN A 632 9.90 -11.20 23.94
N MET A 633 10.86 -12.11 23.82
CA MET A 633 11.88 -12.10 22.77
C MET A 633 11.25 -12.36 21.39
N GLY A 634 10.33 -13.31 21.29
CA GLY A 634 9.58 -13.57 20.05
C GLY A 634 8.80 -12.33 19.56
N ILE A 635 8.18 -11.58 20.49
CA ILE A 635 7.51 -10.31 20.15
C ILE A 635 8.54 -9.26 19.71
N VAL A 636 9.71 -9.17 20.37
CA VAL A 636 10.81 -8.27 19.95
C VAL A 636 11.28 -8.59 18.54
N ASP A 637 11.46 -9.88 18.21
CA ASP A 637 11.89 -10.32 16.88
C ASP A 637 10.85 -9.99 15.82
N LEU A 638 9.56 -10.18 16.13
CA LEU A 638 8.45 -9.81 15.27
C LEU A 638 8.41 -8.29 15.03
N MET A 639 8.57 -7.47 16.06
CA MET A 639 8.61 -6.01 15.94
C MET A 639 9.82 -5.55 15.13
N LYS A 640 10.99 -6.15 15.34
CA LYS A 640 12.21 -5.87 14.55
C LYS A 640 12.00 -6.25 13.07
N ALA A 641 11.33 -7.35 12.78
CA ALA A 641 10.99 -7.75 11.40
C ALA A 641 10.03 -6.75 10.72
N CYS A 642 9.23 -6.03 11.50
CA CYS A 642 8.40 -4.92 11.04
C CYS A 642 9.11 -3.55 11.11
N ASN A 643 10.44 -3.52 11.22
CA ASN A 643 11.25 -2.29 11.35
C ASN A 643 10.92 -1.43 12.58
N VAL A 644 10.37 -2.04 13.64
CA VAL A 644 10.10 -1.36 14.93
C VAL A 644 11.22 -1.70 15.91
N HIS A 645 12.05 -0.69 16.21
CA HIS A 645 13.23 -0.82 17.06
C HIS A 645 13.12 0.04 18.32
N PRO A 646 13.68 -0.40 19.46
CA PRO A 646 13.67 0.42 20.66
C PRO A 646 14.62 1.62 20.53
N SER A 647 14.17 2.78 20.99
CA SER A 647 15.05 3.93 21.28
C SER A 647 15.59 3.89 22.71
N SER A 648 14.96 3.12 23.58
CA SER A 648 15.35 2.81 24.95
C SER A 648 14.50 1.63 25.45
N ALA A 649 14.95 0.95 26.51
CA ALA A 649 14.15 -0.09 27.14
C ALA A 649 14.28 -0.08 28.67
N VAL A 650 13.23 -0.58 29.35
CA VAL A 650 13.22 -0.83 30.78
C VAL A 650 12.46 -2.14 31.05
N GLY A 651 12.99 -2.95 31.96
CA GLY A 651 12.35 -4.18 32.42
C GLY A 651 11.93 -4.09 33.87
N HIS A 652 10.82 -4.75 34.23
CA HIS A 652 10.42 -4.98 35.61
C HIS A 652 10.87 -6.37 36.03
N SER A 653 11.76 -6.47 37.02
CA SER A 653 12.25 -7.77 37.54
C SER A 653 12.84 -8.66 36.43
N SER A 654 12.32 -9.87 36.18
CA SER A 654 12.77 -10.77 35.11
C SER A 654 12.60 -10.18 33.69
N GLY A 655 11.74 -9.18 33.49
CA GLY A 655 11.58 -8.50 32.22
C GLY A 655 12.85 -7.75 31.74
N GLU A 656 13.82 -7.50 32.62
CA GLU A 656 15.13 -6.96 32.27
C GLU A 656 15.93 -7.87 31.33
N ILE A 657 15.69 -9.18 31.36
CA ILE A 657 16.36 -10.12 30.47
C ILE A 657 15.98 -9.85 29.01
N ALA A 658 14.70 -9.75 28.76
CA ALA A 658 14.21 -9.40 27.43
C ALA A 658 14.54 -7.94 27.04
N ALA A 659 14.58 -7.01 28.00
CA ALA A 659 15.02 -5.64 27.78
C ALA A 659 16.50 -5.57 27.32
N ALA A 660 17.38 -6.31 27.97
CA ALA A 660 18.80 -6.41 27.61
C ALA A 660 19.00 -7.02 26.21
N TYR A 661 18.23 -8.05 25.85
CA TYR A 661 18.17 -8.63 24.50
C TYR A 661 17.65 -7.62 23.47
N ALA A 662 16.58 -6.93 23.76
CA ALA A 662 16.00 -5.94 22.86
C ALA A 662 16.97 -4.81 22.52
N CYS A 663 17.75 -4.37 23.53
CA CYS A 663 18.82 -3.38 23.41
C CYS A 663 20.09 -3.93 22.77
N GLY A 664 20.21 -5.23 22.51
CA GLY A 664 21.41 -5.85 21.95
C GLY A 664 22.59 -5.93 22.92
N MET A 665 22.33 -5.89 24.22
CA MET A 665 23.35 -5.96 25.28
C MET A 665 23.78 -7.38 25.62
N ILE A 666 22.91 -8.35 25.39
CA ILE A 666 23.16 -9.79 25.55
C ILE A 666 22.65 -10.55 24.31
N SER A 667 23.22 -11.73 24.07
CA SER A 667 22.77 -12.63 23.00
C SER A 667 21.42 -13.27 23.36
N ARG A 668 20.79 -13.93 22.39
CA ARG A 668 19.56 -14.71 22.64
C ARG A 668 19.85 -15.91 23.54
N GLU A 669 20.97 -16.54 23.32
CA GLU A 669 21.45 -17.70 24.07
C GLU A 669 21.73 -17.34 25.53
N ASP A 670 22.35 -16.21 25.80
CA ASP A 670 22.56 -15.69 27.15
C ASP A 670 21.22 -15.39 27.84
N ALA A 671 20.29 -14.71 27.10
CA ALA A 671 18.96 -14.40 27.65
C ALA A 671 18.18 -15.66 28.06
N TRP A 672 18.19 -16.71 27.23
CA TRP A 672 17.55 -17.97 27.53
C TRP A 672 18.24 -18.69 28.71
N THR A 673 19.56 -18.65 28.76
CA THR A 673 20.35 -19.25 29.85
C THR A 673 20.06 -18.58 31.18
N ILE A 674 20.06 -17.24 31.22
CA ILE A 674 19.73 -16.43 32.39
C ILE A 674 18.31 -16.76 32.90
N ALA A 675 17.34 -16.79 32.02
CA ALA A 675 15.94 -17.08 32.36
C ALA A 675 15.73 -18.49 32.84
N PHE A 676 16.39 -19.49 32.23
CA PHE A 676 16.33 -20.90 32.60
C PHE A 676 16.84 -21.13 34.00
N TYR A 677 18.08 -20.70 34.32
CA TYR A 677 18.65 -20.89 35.63
C TYR A 677 17.96 -20.03 36.69
N ARG A 678 17.45 -18.84 36.37
CA ARG A 678 16.61 -18.04 37.26
C ARG A 678 15.39 -18.85 37.72
N GLY A 679 14.71 -19.49 36.78
CA GLY A 679 13.54 -20.32 37.06
C GLY A 679 13.88 -21.55 37.89
N ALA A 680 14.95 -22.26 37.52
CA ALA A 680 15.39 -23.46 38.20
C ALA A 680 15.77 -23.20 39.69
N CYS A 681 16.55 -22.15 39.95
CA CYS A 681 16.93 -21.74 41.31
C CYS A 681 15.72 -21.30 42.14
N ALA A 682 14.79 -20.55 41.52
CA ALA A 682 13.56 -20.14 42.20
C ALA A 682 12.65 -21.33 42.58
N GLU A 683 12.56 -22.34 41.70
CA GLU A 683 11.78 -23.56 41.99
C GLU A 683 12.44 -24.43 43.10
N GLN A 684 13.78 -24.57 43.08
CA GLN A 684 14.50 -25.24 44.17
C GLN A 684 14.22 -24.56 45.50
N MET A 685 14.15 -23.23 45.54
CA MET A 685 13.80 -22.49 46.75
C MET A 685 12.39 -22.80 47.22
N SER A 686 11.41 -22.91 46.33
CA SER A 686 10.03 -23.32 46.65
C SER A 686 9.98 -24.70 47.31
N ILE A 687 10.80 -25.65 46.82
CA ILE A 687 10.87 -27.00 47.37
C ILE A 687 11.56 -27.00 48.72
N ARG A 688 12.67 -26.30 48.91
CA ARG A 688 13.43 -26.19 50.19
C ARG A 688 12.60 -25.56 51.29
N LEU A 689 11.69 -24.65 50.97
CA LEU A 689 10.83 -23.95 51.91
C LEU A 689 9.41 -24.53 52.02
N SER A 690 9.19 -25.74 51.56
CA SER A 690 7.85 -26.37 51.54
C SER A 690 7.27 -26.77 52.94
N GLY A 691 7.89 -26.33 54.02
CA GLY A 691 7.36 -26.49 55.39
C GLY A 691 6.33 -25.43 55.76
N PRO A 692 5.34 -25.71 56.62
CA PRO A 692 4.20 -24.82 56.91
C PRO A 692 4.57 -23.47 57.54
N ARG A 693 5.84 -23.28 57.93
CA ARG A 693 6.35 -22.01 58.51
C ARG A 693 7.31 -21.25 57.61
N CYS A 694 7.64 -21.74 56.43
CA CYS A 694 8.68 -21.19 55.57
C CYS A 694 8.18 -20.84 54.16
N GLN A 695 6.90 -20.94 53.88
CA GLN A 695 6.35 -20.51 52.58
C GLN A 695 6.51 -19.00 52.36
N GLY A 696 6.99 -18.61 51.17
CA GLY A 696 7.05 -17.20 50.77
C GLY A 696 5.80 -16.76 50.05
N LEU A 697 5.39 -15.50 50.21
CA LEU A 697 4.34 -14.86 49.45
C LEU A 697 4.74 -13.45 49.05
N MET A 698 4.00 -12.91 48.10
CA MET A 698 4.10 -11.49 47.66
C MET A 698 2.70 -10.86 47.67
N CYS A 699 2.64 -9.57 47.98
CA CYS A 699 1.39 -8.81 48.00
C CYS A 699 1.62 -7.44 47.35
N ALA A 700 0.85 -7.12 46.31
CA ALA A 700 0.78 -5.77 45.72
C ALA A 700 -0.12 -4.89 46.60
N VAL A 701 0.32 -3.68 46.90
CA VAL A 701 -0.34 -2.75 47.83
C VAL A 701 -0.41 -1.37 47.20
N SER A 702 -1.58 -0.72 47.17
CA SER A 702 -1.76 0.65 46.74
C SER A 702 -1.35 1.64 47.83
N MET A 703 -0.03 1.83 47.94
CA MET A 703 0.59 2.69 48.96
C MET A 703 1.93 3.18 48.43
N SER A 704 2.38 4.38 48.84
CA SER A 704 3.72 4.86 48.50
C SER A 704 4.81 4.03 49.22
N GLU A 705 6.03 4.09 48.70
CA GLU A 705 7.17 3.43 49.30
C GLU A 705 7.42 3.88 50.76
N ASP A 706 7.40 5.20 50.97
CA ASP A 706 7.62 5.80 52.31
C ASP A 706 6.58 5.38 53.33
N ASP A 707 5.31 5.41 52.93
CA ASP A 707 4.21 4.98 53.78
C ASP A 707 4.32 3.49 54.10
N MET A 708 4.64 2.64 53.13
CA MET A 708 4.77 1.22 53.33
C MET A 708 5.99 0.88 54.20
N ARG A 709 7.15 1.51 54.01
CA ARG A 709 8.32 1.36 54.87
C ARG A 709 8.03 1.82 56.29
N GLY A 710 7.35 2.98 56.45
CA GLY A 710 6.90 3.49 57.72
C GLY A 710 5.91 2.56 58.42
N TYR A 711 5.06 1.87 57.65
CA TYR A 711 4.14 0.86 58.16
C TYR A 711 4.88 -0.38 58.66
N LEU A 712 5.75 -0.98 57.84
CA LEU A 712 6.54 -2.17 58.17
C LEU A 712 7.44 -1.97 59.38
N SER A 713 7.99 -0.77 59.58
CA SER A 713 8.85 -0.44 60.74
C SER A 713 8.14 -0.42 62.08
N ARG A 714 6.81 -0.34 62.09
CA ARG A 714 5.99 -0.33 63.33
C ARG A 714 5.53 -1.74 63.73
N GLU A 715 5.65 -2.71 62.86
CA GLU A 715 5.11 -4.03 63.08
C GLU A 715 6.18 -5.05 63.50
N SER A 716 5.79 -6.10 64.22
CA SER A 716 6.65 -7.17 64.67
C SER A 716 7.18 -8.08 63.54
N VAL A 717 6.86 -7.78 62.31
CA VAL A 717 7.18 -8.54 61.09
C VAL A 717 8.29 -7.89 60.24
N SER A 718 8.91 -6.82 60.75
CA SER A 718 9.92 -6.04 59.97
C SER A 718 11.12 -6.85 59.50
N ASP A 719 11.47 -7.93 60.18
CA ASP A 719 12.64 -8.76 59.84
C ASP A 719 12.34 -9.84 58.75
N THR A 720 11.06 -10.15 58.54
CA THR A 720 10.61 -11.22 57.62
C THR A 720 9.87 -10.73 56.37
N ILE A 721 9.59 -9.44 56.28
CA ILE A 721 8.89 -8.82 55.15
C ILE A 721 9.63 -7.56 54.74
N GLN A 722 9.77 -7.37 53.44
CA GLN A 722 10.38 -6.16 52.86
C GLN A 722 9.63 -5.66 51.64
N VAL A 723 9.85 -4.37 51.28
CA VAL A 723 9.40 -3.83 50.03
C VAL A 723 10.24 -4.45 48.92
N ALA A 724 9.59 -5.22 48.07
CA ALA A 724 10.22 -6.01 46.99
C ALA A 724 10.20 -5.25 45.68
N CYS A 725 9.13 -4.48 45.39
CA CYS A 725 9.06 -3.69 44.18
C CYS A 725 8.46 -2.31 44.48
N ILE A 726 9.05 -1.29 43.87
CA ILE A 726 8.53 0.09 43.80
C ILE A 726 7.99 0.27 42.40
N ASN A 727 6.67 -0.01 42.22
CA ASN A 727 6.05 -0.08 40.90
C ASN A 727 5.69 1.31 40.35
N SER A 728 5.19 2.17 41.24
CA SER A 728 4.81 3.56 40.93
C SER A 728 4.85 4.41 42.20
N PRO A 729 4.70 5.75 42.14
CA PRO A 729 4.56 6.60 43.34
C PRO A 729 3.44 6.20 44.27
N LYS A 730 2.46 5.40 43.80
CA LYS A 730 1.25 5.02 44.54
C LYS A 730 1.14 3.49 44.74
N SER A 731 2.14 2.68 44.31
CA SER A 731 2.04 1.24 44.32
C SER A 731 3.38 0.59 44.62
N VAL A 732 3.39 -0.31 45.61
CA VAL A 732 4.52 -1.17 45.97
C VAL A 732 4.12 -2.63 45.99
N THR A 733 5.09 -3.51 45.97
CA THR A 733 4.90 -4.94 46.26
C THR A 733 5.75 -5.32 47.47
N ILE A 734 5.14 -5.95 48.49
CA ILE A 734 5.86 -6.51 49.63
C ILE A 734 6.05 -8.02 49.45
N SER A 735 7.15 -8.55 49.99
CA SER A 735 7.55 -9.94 49.83
C SER A 735 8.21 -10.47 51.11
N GLY A 736 7.97 -11.71 51.43
CA GLY A 736 8.53 -12.36 52.63
C GLY A 736 7.74 -13.59 53.06
N ASP A 737 7.78 -13.88 54.38
CA ASP A 737 7.09 -15.03 54.94
C ASP A 737 5.60 -14.98 54.76
N ALA A 738 4.99 -16.10 54.35
CA ALA A 738 3.56 -16.16 54.02
C ALA A 738 2.64 -15.79 55.22
N SER A 739 3.06 -16.14 56.45
CA SER A 739 2.31 -15.79 57.64
C SER A 739 2.22 -14.30 57.89
N GLY A 740 3.34 -13.61 57.70
CA GLY A 740 3.42 -12.15 57.85
C GLY A 740 2.71 -11.41 56.73
N ILE A 741 2.86 -11.86 55.46
CA ILE A 741 2.15 -11.26 54.32
C ILE A 741 0.62 -11.35 54.50
N ARG A 742 0.13 -12.52 54.98
CA ARG A 742 -1.33 -12.69 55.26
C ARG A 742 -1.81 -11.81 56.42
N LEU A 743 -0.99 -11.62 57.44
CA LEU A 743 -1.30 -10.72 58.57
C LEU A 743 -1.45 -9.28 58.06
N ILE A 744 -0.44 -8.78 57.32
CA ILE A 744 -0.49 -7.44 56.76
C ILE A 744 -1.67 -7.28 55.78
N ALA A 745 -1.94 -8.28 54.95
CA ALA A 745 -3.10 -8.23 54.03
C ALA A 745 -4.43 -8.11 54.80
N ALA A 746 -4.58 -8.79 55.92
CA ALA A 746 -5.77 -8.64 56.79
C ALA A 746 -5.90 -7.22 57.37
N GLU A 747 -4.81 -6.67 57.88
CA GLU A 747 -4.78 -5.32 58.43
C GLU A 747 -5.04 -4.21 57.36
N LEU A 748 -4.46 -4.37 56.14
CA LEU A 748 -4.72 -3.46 55.01
C LEU A 748 -6.18 -3.51 54.59
N LYS A 749 -6.81 -4.65 54.67
CA LYS A 749 -8.26 -4.80 54.41
C LYS A 749 -9.10 -4.03 55.43
N GLU A 750 -8.75 -4.11 56.75
CA GLU A 750 -9.44 -3.31 57.80
C GLU A 750 -9.27 -1.82 57.62
N ARG A 751 -8.18 -1.36 56.98
CA ARG A 751 -7.91 0.06 56.68
C ARG A 751 -8.44 0.52 55.32
N ASP A 752 -9.16 -0.31 54.59
CA ASP A 752 -9.68 -0.06 53.24
C ASP A 752 -8.59 0.33 52.24
N VAL A 753 -7.40 -0.26 52.41
CA VAL A 753 -6.29 -0.10 51.46
C VAL A 753 -6.36 -1.25 50.45
N TYR A 754 -6.40 -0.90 49.14
CA TYR A 754 -6.40 -1.90 48.10
C TYR A 754 -5.11 -2.72 48.13
N HIS A 755 -5.23 -4.03 48.17
CA HIS A 755 -4.13 -4.96 48.15
C HIS A 755 -4.53 -6.27 47.47
N ARG A 756 -3.54 -6.97 46.93
CA ARG A 756 -3.73 -8.27 46.24
C ARG A 756 -2.57 -9.18 46.52
N ILE A 757 -2.81 -10.34 47.14
CA ILE A 757 -1.84 -11.40 47.22
C ILE A 757 -1.61 -11.98 45.84
N LEU A 758 -0.34 -12.07 45.41
CA LEU A 758 0.05 -12.54 44.12
C LEU A 758 0.11 -14.07 44.09
N ASP A 759 -0.29 -14.66 42.98
CA ASP A 759 -0.23 -16.11 42.78
C ASP A 759 1.17 -16.54 42.30
N VAL A 760 2.14 -16.42 43.20
CA VAL A 760 3.54 -16.82 42.98
C VAL A 760 3.99 -17.72 44.12
N PRO A 761 4.69 -18.84 43.84
CA PRO A 761 5.02 -19.85 44.85
C PRO A 761 6.23 -19.48 45.71
N VAL A 762 6.86 -18.33 45.47
CA VAL A 762 8.08 -17.88 46.16
C VAL A 762 8.05 -16.38 46.44
N ALA A 763 8.78 -15.96 47.48
CA ALA A 763 8.97 -14.57 47.85
C ALA A 763 10.15 -13.95 47.08
N TYR A 764 9.95 -13.59 45.80
CA TYR A 764 10.97 -12.92 44.98
C TYR A 764 11.39 -11.60 45.65
N HIS A 765 12.62 -11.17 45.37
CA HIS A 765 13.18 -9.91 45.86
C HIS A 765 13.15 -9.77 47.39
N SER A 766 13.23 -10.88 48.11
CA SER A 766 13.28 -10.94 49.56
C SER A 766 14.53 -11.71 50.03
N TYR A 767 14.71 -11.74 51.32
CA TYR A 767 15.80 -12.51 51.92
C TYR A 767 15.76 -14.02 51.58
N HIS A 768 14.59 -14.56 51.21
CA HIS A 768 14.45 -15.93 50.70
C HIS A 768 15.32 -16.17 49.45
N MET A 769 15.44 -15.21 48.54
CA MET A 769 16.22 -15.37 47.32
C MET A 769 17.74 -15.36 47.59
N LYS A 770 18.19 -14.85 48.75
CA LYS A 770 19.61 -14.86 49.09
C LYS A 770 20.14 -16.28 49.32
N TYR A 771 19.28 -17.24 49.62
CA TYR A 771 19.69 -18.64 49.79
C TYR A 771 20.13 -19.33 48.50
N VAL A 772 19.71 -18.85 47.35
CA VAL A 772 20.05 -19.36 46.00
C VAL A 772 21.01 -18.43 45.23
N ASP A 773 21.37 -17.30 45.80
CA ASP A 773 22.26 -16.29 45.18
C ASP A 773 23.59 -16.89 44.67
N SER A 774 24.33 -17.62 45.53
CA SER A 774 25.61 -18.21 45.18
C SER A 774 25.47 -19.29 44.10
N GLU A 775 24.39 -20.08 44.17
CA GLU A 775 24.11 -21.16 43.24
C GLU A 775 23.77 -20.59 41.86
N TYR A 776 22.92 -19.53 41.79
CA TYR A 776 22.57 -18.86 40.58
C TYR A 776 23.79 -18.16 39.91
N LYS A 777 24.67 -17.51 40.72
CA LYS A 777 25.92 -16.94 40.23
C LYS A 777 26.84 -18.02 39.63
N ALA A 778 26.90 -19.18 40.23
CA ALA A 778 27.72 -20.30 39.75
C ALA A 778 27.20 -20.84 38.42
N CYS A 779 25.86 -20.93 38.22
CA CYS A 779 25.27 -21.35 36.96
C CYS A 779 25.54 -20.36 35.82
N LEU A 780 25.78 -19.09 36.12
CA LEU A 780 26.00 -18.04 35.14
C LEU A 780 27.47 -17.64 34.93
N GLN A 781 28.44 -18.30 35.63
CA GLN A 781 29.84 -17.88 35.56
C GLN A 781 30.52 -18.18 34.22
N ASP A 782 30.00 -19.14 33.43
CA ASP A 782 30.55 -19.54 32.14
C ASP A 782 29.88 -18.83 30.96
N LEU A 783 28.99 -17.86 31.20
CA LEU A 783 28.43 -17.02 30.13
C LEU A 783 29.55 -16.19 29.49
N PRO A 784 29.61 -16.14 28.14
CA PRO A 784 30.55 -15.29 27.43
C PRO A 784 30.17 -13.84 27.68
N MET A 785 30.89 -13.21 28.58
CA MET A 785 30.60 -11.83 29.04
C MET A 785 31.25 -10.77 28.13
N ASP A 786 31.17 -10.97 26.81
CA ASP A 786 31.68 -9.99 25.88
C ASP A 786 30.85 -8.70 25.94
N PHE A 787 31.52 -7.59 26.19
CA PHE A 787 30.88 -6.29 26.23
C PHE A 787 30.29 -5.96 24.87
N CYS A 788 28.97 -5.92 24.79
CA CYS A 788 28.26 -5.36 23.68
C CYS A 788 27.65 -4.00 24.13
N PRO A 789 28.03 -2.88 23.49
CA PRO A 789 27.53 -1.56 23.91
C PRO A 789 26.01 -1.37 23.70
N GLY A 790 25.38 -2.34 23.04
CA GLY A 790 23.96 -2.25 22.69
C GLY A 790 23.65 -1.27 21.57
N ILE A 791 22.47 -1.42 20.99
CA ILE A 791 21.95 -0.51 19.93
C ILE A 791 21.07 0.60 20.52
N ALA A 792 20.61 0.43 21.78
CA ALA A 792 19.77 1.38 22.51
C ALA A 792 20.09 1.32 24.01
N PRO A 793 19.93 2.43 24.76
CA PRO A 793 20.13 2.44 26.21
C PRO A 793 19.07 1.62 26.94
N MET A 794 19.49 0.84 27.93
CA MET A 794 18.65 0.16 28.88
C MET A 794 18.65 0.91 30.22
N PHE A 795 17.48 0.95 30.86
CA PHE A 795 17.31 1.49 32.22
C PHE A 795 17.02 0.34 33.18
N SER A 796 17.85 0.24 34.22
CA SER A 796 17.85 -0.88 35.14
C SER A 796 16.92 -0.64 36.31
N SER A 797 16.00 -1.57 36.57
CA SER A 797 15.19 -1.57 37.78
C SER A 797 15.93 -2.14 38.99
N VAL A 798 17.16 -2.67 38.83
CA VAL A 798 18.06 -3.02 39.95
C VAL A 798 18.71 -1.80 40.55
N THR A 799 19.18 -0.85 39.69
CA THR A 799 19.88 0.34 40.12
C THR A 799 19.01 1.61 40.14
N GLY A 800 17.81 1.55 39.54
CA GLY A 800 16.93 2.69 39.36
C GLY A 800 17.47 3.75 38.38
N SER A 801 18.45 3.40 37.51
CA SER A 801 19.15 4.34 36.66
C SER A 801 19.51 3.76 35.29
N ARG A 802 20.07 4.60 34.41
CA ARG A 802 20.59 4.15 33.14
C ARG A 802 21.73 3.16 33.35
N MET A 803 21.71 2.07 32.60
CA MET A 803 22.76 1.08 32.61
C MET A 803 23.97 1.58 31.81
N GLU A 804 25.10 1.72 32.47
CA GLU A 804 26.35 2.13 31.79
C GLU A 804 27.19 0.91 31.40
N LEU A 805 27.42 -0.02 32.34
CA LEU A 805 28.21 -1.24 32.15
C LEU A 805 27.76 -2.30 33.14
N GLY A 806 27.88 -3.59 32.80
CA GLY A 806 27.78 -4.68 33.77
C GLY A 806 26.59 -5.62 33.69
N VAL A 807 25.66 -5.40 32.72
CA VAL A 807 24.59 -6.37 32.41
C VAL A 807 25.12 -7.76 32.10
N GLN A 808 26.35 -7.86 31.67
CA GLN A 808 27.00 -9.10 31.30
C GLN A 808 27.58 -9.87 32.53
N SER A 809 27.39 -9.40 33.75
CA SER A 809 27.95 -10.08 34.92
C SER A 809 26.92 -10.98 35.61
N SER A 810 27.35 -12.20 36.00
CA SER A 810 26.56 -13.11 36.84
C SER A 810 26.07 -12.45 38.12
N ARG A 811 26.88 -11.50 38.66
CA ARG A 811 26.51 -10.71 39.83
C ARG A 811 25.28 -9.83 39.56
N TYR A 812 25.22 -9.14 38.39
CA TYR A 812 24.06 -8.30 38.05
C TYR A 812 22.77 -9.10 38.06
N TRP A 813 22.75 -10.27 37.44
CA TRP A 813 21.55 -11.10 37.38
C TRP A 813 21.18 -11.70 38.75
N ALA A 814 22.12 -11.96 39.60
CA ALA A 814 21.84 -12.36 40.96
C ALA A 814 21.29 -11.20 41.80
N ASP A 815 21.84 -9.99 41.66
CA ASP A 815 21.29 -8.77 42.26
C ASP A 815 19.87 -8.47 41.70
N ASN A 816 19.61 -8.72 40.42
CA ASN A 816 18.27 -8.63 39.84
C ASN A 816 17.26 -9.61 40.46
N LEU A 817 17.70 -10.79 40.91
CA LEU A 817 16.84 -11.78 41.59
C LEU A 817 16.57 -11.41 43.05
N THR A 818 17.56 -10.81 43.73
CA THR A 818 17.58 -10.69 45.20
C THR A 818 17.28 -9.29 45.72
N SER A 819 17.56 -8.23 44.90
CA SER A 819 17.39 -6.82 45.28
C SER A 819 15.97 -6.33 44.99
N PRO A 820 15.52 -5.25 45.67
CA PRO A 820 14.28 -4.58 45.33
C PRO A 820 14.26 -4.11 43.88
N VAL A 821 13.06 -4.13 43.24
CA VAL A 821 12.83 -3.65 41.90
C VAL A 821 12.48 -2.15 41.90
N LEU A 822 13.39 -1.28 41.48
CA LEU A 822 13.25 0.16 41.46
C LEU A 822 12.64 0.61 40.11
N PHE A 823 11.50 0.04 39.76
CA PHE A 823 10.87 0.27 38.44
C PHE A 823 10.43 1.72 38.24
N SER A 824 9.83 2.32 39.27
CA SER A 824 9.39 3.71 39.25
C SER A 824 10.54 4.67 38.93
N ASP A 825 11.69 4.47 39.56
CA ASP A 825 12.84 5.34 39.37
C ASP A 825 13.48 5.15 38.00
N ALA A 826 13.69 3.88 37.59
CA ALA A 826 14.20 3.56 36.26
C ALA A 826 13.33 4.15 35.14
N MET A 827 12.01 4.04 35.28
CA MET A 827 11.05 4.58 34.32
C MET A 827 11.08 6.12 34.29
N LYS A 828 11.13 6.80 35.44
CA LYS A 828 11.25 8.25 35.53
C LYS A 828 12.53 8.77 34.85
N ILE A 829 13.66 8.14 35.11
CA ILE A 829 14.94 8.51 34.49
C ILE A 829 14.91 8.24 32.99
N MET A 830 14.35 7.11 32.55
CA MET A 830 14.17 6.82 31.10
C MET A 830 13.33 7.91 30.42
N LEU A 831 12.23 8.32 31.02
CA LEU A 831 11.37 9.38 30.46
C LEU A 831 12.12 10.72 30.38
N GLN A 832 12.98 11.03 31.36
CA GLN A 832 13.76 12.27 31.42
C GLN A 832 14.93 12.30 30.45
N GLU A 833 15.61 11.18 30.21
CA GLU A 833 16.82 11.15 29.38
C GLU A 833 16.52 10.80 27.92
N SER A 834 15.62 9.84 27.68
CA SER A 834 15.33 9.34 26.32
C SER A 834 14.25 10.12 25.63
N HIS A 835 13.33 10.76 26.38
CA HIS A 835 12.18 11.50 25.86
C HIS A 835 11.41 10.67 24.81
N PRO A 836 10.91 9.46 25.14
CA PRO A 836 10.16 8.66 24.20
C PRO A 836 8.83 9.33 23.81
N ASP A 837 8.40 9.13 22.56
CA ASP A 837 7.07 9.55 22.08
C ASP A 837 6.02 8.48 22.38
N LEU A 838 6.46 7.22 22.38
CA LEU A 838 5.63 6.02 22.55
C LEU A 838 6.26 5.07 23.57
N LEU A 839 5.41 4.43 24.37
CA LEU A 839 5.75 3.38 25.33
C LEU A 839 5.10 2.08 24.84
N LEU A 840 5.89 1.11 24.41
CA LEU A 840 5.40 -0.18 23.91
C LEU A 840 5.66 -1.29 24.93
N GLU A 841 4.62 -1.81 25.56
CA GLU A 841 4.74 -2.95 26.48
C GLU A 841 4.80 -4.26 25.69
N MET A 842 5.90 -4.99 25.89
CA MET A 842 6.27 -6.21 25.20
C MET A 842 6.06 -7.40 26.15
N GLY A 843 4.94 -8.07 26.04
CA GLY A 843 4.66 -9.21 26.90
C GLY A 843 3.30 -9.85 26.61
N PRO A 844 3.02 -11.02 27.19
CA PRO A 844 1.77 -11.75 26.93
C PRO A 844 0.51 -11.04 27.43
N GLN A 845 0.68 -10.04 28.30
CA GLN A 845 -0.40 -9.14 28.75
C GLN A 845 0.15 -7.81 29.29
N SER A 846 -0.71 -6.80 29.38
CA SER A 846 -0.37 -5.43 29.83
C SER A 846 -0.35 -5.34 31.36
N THR A 847 0.72 -5.82 31.99
CA THR A 847 0.87 -5.85 33.47
C THR A 847 1.33 -4.51 34.07
N LEU A 848 2.00 -3.68 33.28
CA LEU A 848 2.62 -2.43 33.72
C LEU A 848 1.71 -1.20 33.52
N ARG A 849 0.60 -1.34 32.83
CA ARG A 849 -0.27 -0.23 32.41
C ARG A 849 -0.64 0.72 33.55
N THR A 850 -1.08 0.19 34.68
CA THR A 850 -1.51 1.02 35.84
C THR A 850 -0.32 1.75 36.46
N SER A 851 0.80 1.05 36.66
CA SER A 851 2.02 1.66 37.22
C SER A 851 2.57 2.75 36.31
N ILE A 852 2.54 2.55 35.00
CA ILE A 852 2.96 3.54 34.00
C ILE A 852 2.04 4.75 34.04
N ALA A 853 0.72 4.55 34.09
CA ALA A 853 -0.24 5.66 34.20
C ALA A 853 0.04 6.52 35.44
N ASP A 854 0.25 5.90 36.62
CA ASP A 854 0.59 6.61 37.85
C ASP A 854 1.89 7.43 37.74
N ILE A 855 2.92 6.86 37.08
CA ILE A 855 4.22 7.53 36.88
C ILE A 855 4.05 8.71 35.92
N LEU A 856 3.32 8.53 34.84
CA LEU A 856 3.03 9.62 33.88
C LEU A 856 2.21 10.73 34.54
N ASP A 857 1.20 10.39 35.34
CA ASP A 857 0.43 11.36 36.11
C ASP A 857 1.31 12.17 37.06
N ASP A 858 2.21 11.51 37.79
CA ASP A 858 3.14 12.15 38.70
C ASP A 858 4.10 13.12 37.99
N MET A 859 4.67 12.69 36.87
CA MET A 859 5.68 13.47 36.14
C MET A 859 5.10 14.63 35.29
N PHE A 860 3.88 14.45 34.79
CA PHE A 860 3.26 15.39 33.84
C PHE A 860 2.06 16.15 34.45
N ALA A 861 1.77 15.97 35.78
CA ALA A 861 0.71 16.70 36.48
C ALA A 861 0.89 18.21 36.28
N GLY A 862 -0.17 18.89 35.80
CA GLY A 862 -0.17 20.33 35.58
C GLY A 862 0.59 20.82 34.33
N ARG A 863 1.17 19.94 33.52
CA ARG A 863 1.77 20.24 32.21
C ARG A 863 0.75 20.01 31.09
N ARG A 864 0.96 20.61 29.89
CA ARG A 864 0.07 20.39 28.75
C ARG A 864 0.05 18.90 28.41
N ILE A 865 -1.14 18.32 28.33
CA ILE A 865 -1.42 16.89 28.10
C ILE A 865 -0.65 16.30 26.89
N ASN A 866 -0.24 17.13 25.93
CA ASN A 866 0.47 16.72 24.70
C ASN A 866 1.96 16.41 24.87
N LEU A 867 2.50 16.39 26.10
CA LEU A 867 3.92 16.10 26.36
C LEU A 867 4.16 14.69 26.93
N ALA A 868 3.14 14.00 27.39
CA ALA A 868 3.25 12.64 27.90
C ALA A 868 3.34 11.65 26.72
N PRO A 869 4.24 10.65 26.78
CA PRO A 869 4.29 9.60 25.77
C PRO A 869 3.00 8.76 25.79
N ARG A 870 2.59 8.26 24.61
CA ARG A 870 1.44 7.38 24.52
C ARG A 870 1.84 5.94 24.82
N TYR A 871 1.01 5.27 25.62
CA TYR A 871 1.19 3.87 25.96
C TYR A 871 0.45 2.95 24.97
N VAL A 872 1.15 1.92 24.49
CA VAL A 872 0.66 0.87 23.59
C VAL A 872 1.07 -0.49 24.18
N SER A 873 0.24 -1.51 24.05
CA SER A 873 0.56 -2.89 24.45
C SER A 873 0.57 -3.79 23.21
N ALA A 874 1.60 -4.63 23.09
CA ALA A 874 1.69 -5.58 21.98
C ALA A 874 0.66 -6.73 22.11
N MET A 875 0.33 -7.13 23.33
CA MET A 875 -0.68 -8.17 23.60
C MET A 875 -1.56 -7.80 24.80
N ALA A 876 -2.78 -8.31 24.81
CA ALA A 876 -3.71 -8.15 25.93
C ALA A 876 -4.42 -9.49 26.20
N ARG A 877 -4.38 -9.95 27.44
CA ARG A 877 -5.06 -11.19 27.85
C ARG A 877 -6.56 -11.13 27.61
N GLY A 878 -7.12 -12.17 27.00
CA GLY A 878 -8.55 -12.28 26.70
C GLY A 878 -8.95 -11.70 25.36
N ASN A 879 -8.02 -11.03 24.65
CA ASN A 879 -8.18 -10.60 23.28
C ASN A 879 -7.45 -11.58 22.35
N ASN A 880 -7.86 -11.63 21.09
CA ASN A 880 -7.11 -12.31 20.05
C ASN A 880 -5.69 -11.70 19.96
N GLU A 881 -4.65 -12.53 20.03
CA GLU A 881 -3.25 -12.09 20.10
C GLU A 881 -2.82 -11.43 18.79
N THR A 882 -3.22 -12.01 17.65
CA THR A 882 -2.95 -11.46 16.32
C THR A 882 -3.61 -10.09 16.16
N TYR A 883 -4.87 -9.95 16.59
CA TYR A 883 -5.57 -8.65 16.58
C TYR A 883 -4.82 -7.61 17.41
N SER A 884 -4.35 -7.98 18.60
CA SER A 884 -3.62 -7.10 19.52
C SER A 884 -2.31 -6.59 18.91
N VAL A 885 -1.50 -7.48 18.33
CA VAL A 885 -0.24 -7.13 17.65
C VAL A 885 -0.48 -6.25 16.43
N LEU A 886 -1.46 -6.59 15.60
CA LEU A 886 -1.80 -5.78 14.41
C LEU A 886 -2.32 -4.40 14.81
N SER A 887 -3.11 -4.31 15.88
CA SER A 887 -3.57 -3.03 16.42
C SER A 887 -2.41 -2.18 16.94
N ALA A 888 -1.44 -2.79 17.65
CA ALA A 888 -0.25 -2.09 18.12
C ALA A 888 0.58 -1.56 16.94
N LEU A 889 0.79 -2.35 15.89
CA LEU A 889 1.50 -1.92 14.67
C LEU A 889 0.76 -0.80 13.93
N GLY A 890 -0.57 -0.89 13.81
CA GLY A 890 -1.41 0.16 13.24
C GLY A 890 -1.32 1.46 14.02
N GLU A 891 -1.29 1.37 15.36
CA GLU A 891 -1.14 2.52 16.23
C GLU A 891 0.25 3.18 16.08
N LEU A 892 1.33 2.40 16.13
CA LEU A 892 2.69 2.89 15.88
C LEU A 892 2.80 3.59 14.53
N TRP A 893 2.26 2.96 13.49
CA TRP A 893 2.25 3.52 12.14
C TRP A 893 1.46 4.85 12.08
N SER A 894 0.31 4.93 12.73
CA SER A 894 -0.51 6.15 12.74
C SER A 894 0.21 7.32 13.41
N TYR A 895 1.08 7.06 14.38
CA TYR A 895 1.93 8.05 15.04
C TYR A 895 3.16 8.45 14.23
N GLY A 896 3.39 7.86 13.06
CA GLY A 896 4.48 8.20 12.15
C GLY A 896 5.72 7.32 12.30
N CYS A 897 5.63 6.18 13.00
CA CYS A 897 6.70 5.19 12.98
C CYS A 897 6.80 4.55 11.58
N ASN A 898 8.01 4.31 11.12
CA ASN A 898 8.25 3.64 9.84
C ASN A 898 8.09 2.12 9.98
N VAL A 899 6.84 1.68 10.08
CA VAL A 899 6.51 0.25 10.19
C VAL A 899 6.59 -0.40 8.81
N ASP A 900 7.41 -1.44 8.66
CA ASP A 900 7.44 -2.25 7.44
C ASP A 900 6.26 -3.22 7.42
N MET A 901 5.21 -2.82 6.71
CA MET A 901 4.00 -3.62 6.54
C MET A 901 4.20 -4.83 5.62
N GLN A 902 5.23 -4.84 4.77
CA GLN A 902 5.54 -6.00 3.92
C GLN A 902 6.01 -7.19 4.77
N GLY A 903 6.68 -6.94 5.87
CA GLY A 903 7.08 -7.96 6.84
C GLY A 903 5.90 -8.74 7.44
N LEU A 904 4.70 -8.14 7.48
CA LEU A 904 3.47 -8.79 7.96
C LEU A 904 2.82 -9.71 6.93
N VAL A 905 3.02 -9.43 5.64
CA VAL A 905 2.33 -10.11 4.53
C VAL A 905 3.20 -11.19 3.88
N LYS A 906 4.51 -11.07 3.99
CA LYS A 906 5.47 -11.93 3.29
C LYS A 906 5.61 -13.34 3.82
N LYS A 907 4.80 -13.77 4.80
CA LYS A 907 4.99 -15.14 5.34
C LYS A 907 3.71 -15.75 5.86
#